data_1b16304df6b15adac1595acb0df7d04a
#
_entry.id   1b16304df6b15adac1595acb0df7d04a
#
_cell.length_a   1.000
_cell.length_b   1.000
_cell.length_c   1.000
_cell.angle_alpha   90.00
_cell.angle_beta   90.00
_cell.angle_gamma   90.00
#
_symmetry.space_group_name_H-M   'P 1'
#
loop_
_entity.id
_entity.type
_entity.pdbx_description
1 polymer ?
#
loop_
_entity_poly.entity_id
_entity_poly.type
_entity_poly.pdbx_seq_one_letter_code
_entity_poly.pdbx_strand_id
1 'polypeptide(L)'
;ERLALSDYISGDRLHFEITAYNRSKPDDERNPESLSVRGCRQIFEGGFLAVVNEKVQSLVYDIELLNDAAQSGAFGEDFSDFVIRELDKALCLIDYDDVRDCDVDRAAEYIETHIFSNKNYNGDGSVALVAHSHLDIAYYWRRIHAVQKNLRTVLIQLRLMDKYPDFCYAHSQAYTYETVEKYYPEVFEELKKRVAEGRFEPVGAMYVEPDCNIPAAESLIRQCLYGQRYFREKFGITVNNCWLPDVFGNSWILPQILKKSGADYFVSNKMSTWNDTNRFPHNNFIWRGIDGSEVRPCVPPTHFIAWNMPSQIEANWEAYQDKDIGGETLQMFGYGDGGSGATEEMVELMHRFPKLSAMPATRHTRAAEFLERNLKDNKELAVWDGELYLEMHRGTFTTKSELKERNRRLEFLLRDAELISAARLLSGGEYPAERLRSLYKRLMINQFHDILPGSHITPVYRDAIEDLELIEQELNEIIGSGGYFNTLNFERKYPVFIPDDGGRFTRKGVKGRFARVDAPALSAARVKASCSDSGIVCDGGEVTTPFYRIRFAPDGSILSLYDLELRREWVKSDFNKLKIYHDTPGNYDAWDILPNYKDKQEQLRVTEPLHFVNGDGECAEFVCTLATEKSVWRRVIRLFASSRGIEVENIVDWNEKHRLAKVEFGCNVLTRELLCDTSAGIIRRE
;
A
#
# COMPACT_ATOMS: atom_id res chain seq x y z
N GLU A 1 -22.05 19.95 1.44
CA GLU A 1 -22.75 18.91 0.66
C GLU A 1 -24.14 19.43 0.28
N ARG A 2 -24.52 19.29 -1.01
CA ARG A 2 -25.84 19.64 -1.49
C ARG A 2 -26.73 18.40 -1.39
N LEU A 3 -27.88 18.54 -0.73
CA LEU A 3 -28.89 17.49 -0.65
C LEU A 3 -30.15 17.95 -1.42
N ALA A 4 -30.60 17.18 -2.39
CA ALA A 4 -31.90 17.39 -2.98
C ALA A 4 -32.96 16.97 -1.95
N LEU A 5 -33.76 17.93 -1.45
CA LEU A 5 -34.72 17.69 -0.40
C LEU A 5 -36.10 17.23 -0.92
N SER A 6 -36.36 17.39 -2.23
CA SER A 6 -37.62 16.98 -2.86
C SER A 6 -38.00 15.54 -2.58
N ASP A 7 -37.02 14.65 -2.47
CA ASP A 7 -37.23 13.21 -2.32
C ASP A 7 -37.47 12.78 -0.85
N TYR A 8 -37.25 13.70 0.09
CA TYR A 8 -37.30 13.44 1.55
C TYR A 8 -38.36 14.21 2.31
N ILE A 9 -39.18 15.03 1.62
CA ILE A 9 -40.23 15.80 2.26
C ILE A 9 -41.51 14.99 2.23
N SER A 10 -41.93 14.54 3.41
CA SER A 10 -43.28 14.04 3.61
C SER A 10 -43.99 14.88 4.68
N GLY A 11 -44.93 15.76 4.29
CA GLY A 11 -45.66 16.65 5.18
C GLY A 11 -44.96 18.01 5.45
N ASP A 12 -45.47 18.75 6.44
CA ASP A 12 -45.06 20.14 6.73
C ASP A 12 -43.82 20.29 7.59
N ARG A 13 -43.12 19.20 7.91
CA ARG A 13 -41.92 19.21 8.78
C ARG A 13 -40.80 18.40 8.19
N LEU A 14 -39.62 19.00 8.18
CA LEU A 14 -38.37 18.36 7.80
C LEU A 14 -37.50 18.15 9.04
N HIS A 15 -37.08 16.90 9.28
CA HIS A 15 -36.19 16.56 10.37
C HIS A 15 -34.79 16.30 9.81
N PHE A 16 -33.79 16.99 10.33
CA PHE A 16 -32.38 16.77 9.98
C PHE A 16 -31.66 16.21 11.17
N GLU A 17 -30.86 15.16 10.93
CA GLU A 17 -29.82 14.72 11.81
C GLU A 17 -28.46 14.99 11.15
N ILE A 18 -27.64 15.83 11.78
CA ILE A 18 -26.31 16.16 11.28
C ILE A 18 -25.28 15.55 12.23
N THR A 19 -24.56 14.56 11.75
CA THR A 19 -23.38 14.04 12.44
C THR A 19 -22.15 14.76 11.93
N ALA A 20 -21.60 15.68 12.74
CA ALA A 20 -20.36 16.37 12.42
C ALA A 20 -19.17 15.59 12.98
N TYR A 21 -18.23 15.24 12.10
CA TYR A 21 -16.95 14.65 12.49
C TYR A 21 -15.86 15.70 12.39
N ASN A 22 -15.23 15.99 13.53
CA ASN A 22 -14.05 16.86 13.57
C ASN A 22 -12.80 15.98 13.65
N ARG A 23 -11.87 16.18 12.73
CA ARG A 23 -10.55 15.56 12.77
C ARG A 23 -9.85 15.95 14.07
N SER A 24 -9.68 15.01 14.99
CA SER A 24 -8.94 15.27 16.22
C SER A 24 -7.46 15.39 15.90
N LYS A 25 -6.90 16.53 16.19
CA LYS A 25 -5.52 16.89 15.85
C LYS A 25 -4.44 16.57 16.86
N PRO A 26 -4.71 16.38 18.17
CA PRO A 26 -3.63 16.37 19.15
C PRO A 26 -2.59 15.27 18.92
N ASP A 27 -2.92 14.24 18.16
CA ASP A 27 -2.11 13.02 18.08
C ASP A 27 -1.42 12.81 16.72
N ASP A 28 -1.47 13.78 15.80
CA ASP A 28 -0.75 13.64 14.51
C ASP A 28 0.69 14.14 14.65
N GLU A 29 1.56 13.22 15.03
CA GLU A 29 2.99 13.48 15.21
C GLU A 29 3.74 13.66 13.88
N ARG A 30 3.14 13.29 12.72
CA ARG A 30 3.84 13.38 11.43
C ARG A 30 3.97 14.80 10.94
N ASN A 31 2.96 15.60 11.15
CA ASN A 31 2.96 16.98 10.70
C ASN A 31 2.16 17.88 11.63
N PRO A 32 2.64 18.11 12.86
CA PRO A 32 1.94 18.93 13.85
C PRO A 32 1.75 20.38 13.40
N GLU A 33 2.60 20.88 12.47
CA GLU A 33 2.51 22.26 11.99
C GLU A 33 1.55 22.43 10.81
N SER A 34 1.47 21.49 9.90
CA SER A 34 0.57 21.59 8.73
C SER A 34 -0.88 21.36 9.08
N LEU A 35 -1.14 20.62 10.16
CA LEU A 35 -2.49 20.34 10.62
C LEU A 35 -2.99 21.36 11.63
N SER A 36 -2.09 22.10 12.25
CA SER A 36 -2.40 23.38 12.87
C SER A 36 -2.41 24.43 11.78
N VAL A 37 -3.41 24.45 10.93
CA VAL A 37 -3.78 25.72 10.31
C VAL A 37 -4.02 26.65 11.50
N ARG A 38 -3.02 27.49 11.79
CA ARG A 38 -3.00 28.37 12.95
C ARG A 38 -4.34 29.08 13.05
N GLY A 39 -5.15 28.74 14.02
CA GLY A 39 -6.40 29.38 14.30
C GLY A 39 -7.59 29.07 13.41
N CYS A 40 -7.53 28.16 12.43
CA CYS A 40 -8.72 27.69 11.72
C CYS A 40 -9.53 26.77 12.62
N ARG A 41 -10.48 27.34 13.32
CA ARG A 41 -11.63 26.62 13.82
C ARG A 41 -12.49 26.28 12.59
N GLN A 42 -12.82 25.01 12.40
CA GLN A 42 -13.92 24.67 11.52
C GLN A 42 -15.19 25.21 12.19
N ILE A 43 -15.70 26.29 11.64
CA ILE A 43 -16.93 26.91 12.14
C ILE A 43 -18.05 26.36 11.28
N PHE A 44 -19.08 25.80 11.91
CA PHE A 44 -20.35 25.54 11.24
C PHE A 44 -21.07 26.89 11.09
N GLU A 45 -21.06 27.42 9.87
CA GLU A 45 -21.67 28.72 9.56
C GLU A 45 -23.19 28.66 9.40
N GLY A 46 -23.77 27.46 9.50
CA GLY A 46 -25.20 27.21 9.36
C GLY A 46 -25.55 26.31 8.18
N GLY A 47 -26.79 25.94 8.08
CA GLY A 47 -27.38 25.27 6.93
C GLY A 47 -28.26 26.24 6.17
N PHE A 48 -28.17 26.22 4.84
CA PHE A 48 -28.98 27.04 3.97
C PHE A 48 -29.91 26.16 3.13
N LEU A 49 -31.17 26.55 3.01
CA LEU A 49 -32.07 26.03 2.00
C LEU A 49 -31.97 26.96 0.79
N ALA A 50 -31.55 26.41 -0.33
CA ALA A 50 -31.46 27.15 -1.58
C ALA A 50 -32.25 26.43 -2.67
N VAL A 51 -32.91 27.20 -3.52
CA VAL A 51 -33.44 26.72 -4.79
C VAL A 51 -32.36 26.92 -5.82
N VAL A 52 -31.89 25.81 -6.41
CA VAL A 52 -30.85 25.88 -7.46
C VAL A 52 -31.51 26.34 -8.75
N ASN A 53 -30.99 27.41 -9.35
CA ASN A 53 -31.33 27.77 -10.72
C ASN A 53 -30.47 26.89 -11.67
N GLU A 54 -31.07 25.88 -12.26
CA GLU A 54 -30.40 24.90 -13.13
C GLU A 54 -29.78 25.55 -14.39
N LYS A 55 -30.37 26.64 -14.90
CA LYS A 55 -29.80 27.37 -16.05
C LYS A 55 -28.49 28.08 -15.69
N VAL A 56 -28.51 28.77 -14.56
CA VAL A 56 -27.29 29.42 -14.03
C VAL A 56 -26.22 28.38 -13.74
N GLN A 57 -26.60 27.27 -13.11
CA GLN A 57 -25.64 26.20 -12.80
C GLN A 57 -25.05 25.58 -14.06
N SER A 58 -25.85 25.32 -15.09
CA SER A 58 -25.35 24.82 -16.38
C SER A 58 -24.39 25.80 -17.05
N LEU A 59 -24.73 27.09 -17.03
CA LEU A 59 -23.83 28.14 -17.56
C LEU A 59 -22.50 28.21 -16.78
N VAL A 60 -22.54 28.05 -15.45
CA VAL A 60 -21.32 28.00 -14.63
C VAL A 60 -20.43 26.86 -15.06
N TYR A 61 -20.93 25.66 -15.30
CA TYR A 61 -20.12 24.55 -15.79
C TYR A 61 -19.53 24.78 -17.19
N ASP A 62 -20.27 25.45 -18.10
CA ASP A 62 -19.71 25.87 -19.39
C ASP A 62 -18.56 26.88 -19.21
N ILE A 63 -18.73 27.84 -18.28
CA ILE A 63 -17.70 28.84 -17.98
C ILE A 63 -16.47 28.18 -17.34
N GLU A 64 -16.65 27.26 -16.38
CA GLU A 64 -15.55 26.55 -15.73
C GLU A 64 -14.73 25.75 -16.72
N LEU A 65 -15.39 25.00 -17.62
CA LEU A 65 -14.77 24.28 -18.73
C LEU A 65 -13.90 25.19 -19.59
N LEU A 66 -14.49 26.27 -20.09
CA LEU A 66 -13.84 27.21 -20.99
C LEU A 66 -12.72 28.00 -20.31
N ASN A 67 -12.93 28.40 -19.06
CA ASN A 67 -11.93 29.13 -18.29
C ASN A 67 -10.71 28.25 -18.00
N ASP A 68 -10.87 27.01 -17.58
CA ASP A 68 -9.74 26.09 -17.37
C ASP A 68 -8.98 25.85 -18.68
N ALA A 69 -9.71 25.58 -19.77
CA ALA A 69 -9.10 25.37 -21.07
C ALA A 69 -8.30 26.61 -21.55
N ALA A 70 -8.80 27.81 -21.33
CA ALA A 70 -8.13 29.03 -21.73
C ALA A 70 -6.97 29.43 -20.80
N GLN A 71 -7.17 29.36 -19.48
CA GLN A 71 -6.17 29.81 -18.51
C GLN A 71 -4.97 28.88 -18.38
N SER A 72 -5.14 27.58 -18.65
CA SER A 72 -4.06 26.60 -18.56
C SER A 72 -2.97 26.80 -19.63
N GLY A 73 -3.31 27.42 -20.76
CA GLY A 73 -2.43 27.49 -21.92
C GLY A 73 -2.19 26.15 -22.62
N ALA A 74 -2.84 25.08 -22.15
CA ALA A 74 -2.65 23.71 -22.65
C ALA A 74 -3.02 23.57 -24.13
N PHE A 75 -3.98 24.37 -24.63
CA PHE A 75 -4.49 24.32 -26.00
C PHE A 75 -3.91 25.39 -26.92
N GLY A 76 -2.87 26.11 -26.48
CA GLY A 76 -2.17 27.15 -27.24
C GLY A 76 -2.74 28.57 -27.06
N GLU A 77 -1.89 29.58 -27.31
CA GLU A 77 -2.22 31.00 -27.08
C GLU A 77 -3.39 31.49 -27.94
N ASP A 78 -3.41 31.11 -29.24
CA ASP A 78 -4.49 31.52 -30.17
C ASP A 78 -5.87 31.02 -29.70
N PHE A 79 -5.93 29.81 -29.18
CA PHE A 79 -7.15 29.25 -28.62
C PHE A 79 -7.55 29.95 -27.31
N SER A 80 -6.59 30.19 -26.41
CA SER A 80 -6.82 30.88 -25.15
C SER A 80 -7.37 32.30 -25.38
N ASP A 81 -6.72 33.07 -26.26
CA ASP A 81 -7.16 34.43 -26.62
C ASP A 81 -8.55 34.44 -27.26
N PHE A 82 -8.84 33.47 -28.12
CA PHE A 82 -10.14 33.32 -28.73
C PHE A 82 -11.22 33.08 -27.64
N VAL A 83 -11.02 32.09 -26.79
CA VAL A 83 -11.99 31.70 -25.73
C VAL A 83 -12.23 32.86 -24.76
N ILE A 84 -11.15 33.50 -24.25
CA ILE A 84 -11.27 34.62 -23.33
C ILE A 84 -12.10 35.75 -23.95
N ARG A 85 -11.80 36.14 -25.18
CA ARG A 85 -12.52 37.23 -25.88
C ARG A 85 -14.00 36.91 -26.10
N GLU A 86 -14.34 35.66 -26.51
CA GLU A 86 -15.73 35.29 -26.79
C GLU A 86 -16.51 35.06 -25.48
N LEU A 87 -15.84 34.53 -24.45
CA LEU A 87 -16.43 34.34 -23.12
C LEU A 87 -16.76 35.70 -22.47
N ASP A 88 -15.88 36.70 -22.57
CA ASP A 88 -16.13 38.05 -22.09
C ASP A 88 -17.39 38.65 -22.73
N LYS A 89 -17.54 38.51 -24.07
CA LYS A 89 -18.76 38.97 -24.77
C LYS A 89 -20.02 38.24 -24.26
N ALA A 90 -19.96 36.94 -24.02
CA ALA A 90 -21.08 36.16 -23.50
C ALA A 90 -21.49 36.67 -22.10
N LEU A 91 -20.50 36.90 -21.24
CA LEU A 91 -20.71 37.35 -19.88
C LEU A 91 -21.22 38.78 -19.79
N CYS A 92 -20.86 39.64 -20.73
CA CYS A 92 -21.43 40.98 -20.86
C CYS A 92 -22.93 41.00 -21.19
N LEU A 93 -23.55 39.90 -21.56
CA LEU A 93 -24.99 39.75 -21.78
C LEU A 93 -25.81 39.66 -20.50
N ILE A 94 -25.16 39.43 -19.37
CA ILE A 94 -25.79 39.21 -18.06
C ILE A 94 -25.74 40.51 -17.26
N ASP A 95 -26.90 40.93 -16.74
CA ASP A 95 -26.99 41.94 -15.71
C ASP A 95 -26.74 41.32 -14.34
N TYR A 96 -25.56 41.57 -13.75
CA TYR A 96 -25.17 40.98 -12.46
C TYR A 96 -25.89 41.55 -11.24
N ASP A 97 -26.53 42.71 -11.40
CA ASP A 97 -27.35 43.34 -10.34
C ASP A 97 -28.78 42.74 -10.31
N ASP A 98 -29.26 42.21 -11.46
CA ASP A 98 -30.57 41.57 -11.60
C ASP A 98 -30.50 40.40 -12.59
N VAL A 99 -29.91 39.30 -12.16
CA VAL A 99 -29.69 38.08 -12.99
C VAL A 99 -31.04 37.46 -13.36
N ARG A 100 -31.43 37.57 -14.65
CA ARG A 100 -32.67 37.02 -15.18
C ARG A 100 -32.36 35.81 -16.07
N ASP A 101 -33.27 34.83 -16.06
CA ASP A 101 -33.19 33.63 -16.88
C ASP A 101 -32.98 33.90 -18.37
N CYS A 102 -33.61 34.96 -18.91
CA CYS A 102 -33.43 35.33 -20.31
C CYS A 102 -32.03 35.86 -20.63
N ASP A 103 -31.32 36.42 -19.67
CA ASP A 103 -29.94 36.91 -19.85
C ASP A 103 -28.97 35.70 -19.81
N VAL A 104 -29.25 34.76 -18.90
CA VAL A 104 -28.53 33.45 -18.82
C VAL A 104 -28.72 32.65 -20.11
N ASP A 105 -29.94 32.53 -20.63
CA ASP A 105 -30.25 31.83 -21.88
C ASP A 105 -29.48 32.45 -23.07
N ARG A 106 -29.42 33.80 -23.16
CA ARG A 106 -28.68 34.53 -24.22
C ARG A 106 -27.17 34.25 -24.12
N ALA A 107 -26.61 34.30 -22.91
CA ALA A 107 -25.19 33.98 -22.69
C ALA A 107 -24.84 32.54 -23.07
N ALA A 108 -25.67 31.59 -22.65
CA ALA A 108 -25.51 30.17 -23.02
C ALA A 108 -25.60 29.94 -24.53
N GLU A 109 -26.59 30.56 -25.20
CA GLU A 109 -26.74 30.50 -26.66
C GLU A 109 -25.54 31.12 -27.39
N TYR A 110 -24.99 32.23 -26.84
CA TYR A 110 -23.78 32.84 -27.40
C TYR A 110 -22.59 31.88 -27.32
N ILE A 111 -22.35 31.23 -26.17
CA ILE A 111 -21.27 30.26 -25.98
C ILE A 111 -21.45 29.08 -26.97
N GLU A 112 -22.64 28.52 -27.07
CA GLU A 112 -22.93 27.40 -27.97
C GLU A 112 -22.64 27.75 -29.44
N THR A 113 -23.07 28.94 -29.88
CA THR A 113 -22.98 29.36 -31.26
C THR A 113 -21.61 29.92 -31.68
N HIS A 114 -20.85 30.50 -30.77
CA HIS A 114 -19.58 31.16 -31.09
C HIS A 114 -18.35 30.41 -30.61
N ILE A 115 -18.46 29.65 -29.53
CA ILE A 115 -17.33 28.90 -28.98
C ILE A 115 -17.44 27.39 -29.29
N PHE A 116 -18.48 26.72 -28.85
CA PHE A 116 -18.61 25.27 -29.02
C PHE A 116 -18.85 24.83 -30.46
N SER A 117 -19.51 25.62 -31.29
CA SER A 117 -19.66 25.35 -32.71
C SER A 117 -18.42 25.65 -33.56
N ASN A 118 -17.41 26.33 -32.98
CA ASN A 118 -16.16 26.62 -33.66
C ASN A 118 -15.31 25.34 -33.79
N LYS A 119 -15.04 24.91 -35.00
CA LYS A 119 -14.26 23.70 -35.31
C LYS A 119 -12.89 24.03 -35.94
N ASN A 120 -12.39 25.25 -35.74
CA ASN A 120 -11.08 25.64 -36.26
C ASN A 120 -9.91 25.08 -35.46
N TYR A 121 -10.20 24.62 -34.22
CA TYR A 121 -9.23 23.99 -33.32
C TYR A 121 -9.56 22.50 -33.24
N ASN A 122 -8.55 21.65 -33.43
CA ASN A 122 -8.70 20.19 -33.38
C ASN A 122 -7.68 19.62 -32.43
N GLY A 123 -8.15 19.02 -31.33
CA GLY A 123 -7.33 18.25 -30.43
C GLY A 123 -6.89 16.93 -31.05
N ASP A 124 -5.75 16.43 -30.62
CA ASP A 124 -5.21 15.13 -31.03
C ASP A 124 -5.43 14.11 -29.92
N GLY A 125 -5.54 12.85 -30.29
CA GLY A 125 -5.58 11.74 -29.37
C GLY A 125 -6.95 11.35 -28.82
N SER A 126 -6.91 10.41 -27.87
CA SER A 126 -8.10 9.86 -27.25
C SER A 126 -7.84 9.47 -25.78
N VAL A 127 -8.74 9.86 -24.89
CA VAL A 127 -8.65 9.64 -23.46
C VAL A 127 -9.92 8.94 -22.97
N ALA A 128 -9.75 7.74 -22.40
CA ALA A 128 -10.80 7.05 -21.70
C ALA A 128 -10.92 7.57 -20.26
N LEU A 129 -12.13 7.89 -19.84
CA LEU A 129 -12.44 8.46 -18.54
C LEU A 129 -13.08 7.38 -17.66
N VAL A 130 -12.44 7.06 -16.53
CA VAL A 130 -12.98 6.14 -15.53
C VAL A 130 -13.15 6.87 -14.20
N ALA A 131 -14.39 7.03 -13.79
CA ALA A 131 -14.71 7.56 -12.47
C ALA A 131 -14.35 6.53 -11.40
N HIS A 132 -13.61 6.95 -10.38
CA HIS A 132 -13.22 6.07 -9.28
C HIS A 132 -12.99 6.83 -7.98
N SER A 133 -12.73 6.10 -6.91
CA SER A 133 -12.17 6.61 -5.67
C SER A 133 -11.16 5.62 -5.12
N HIS A 134 -9.96 6.09 -4.88
CA HIS A 134 -9.07 5.42 -3.96
C HIS A 134 -9.47 5.83 -2.53
N LEU A 135 -9.63 4.86 -1.63
CA LEU A 135 -9.96 5.11 -0.24
C LEU A 135 -8.97 4.42 0.68
N ASP A 136 -8.18 5.21 1.39
CA ASP A 136 -7.33 4.70 2.45
C ASP A 136 -8.18 4.20 3.63
N ILE A 137 -8.06 2.91 3.93
CA ILE A 137 -8.75 2.31 5.09
C ILE A 137 -8.14 2.75 6.43
N ALA A 138 -6.92 3.28 6.41
CA ALA A 138 -6.28 4.01 7.51
C ALA A 138 -5.08 4.79 6.95
N TYR A 139 -4.93 6.06 7.33
CA TYR A 139 -3.83 6.94 6.90
C TYR A 139 -3.68 8.13 7.88
N TYR A 140 -4.15 9.33 7.53
CA TYR A 140 -4.35 10.46 8.45
C TYR A 140 -5.58 10.29 9.36
N TRP A 141 -6.24 9.15 9.26
CA TRP A 141 -7.41 8.75 10.04
C TRP A 141 -7.37 7.26 10.37
N ARG A 142 -8.08 6.90 11.42
CA ARG A 142 -8.21 5.50 11.86
C ARG A 142 -9.23 4.75 11.01
N ARG A 143 -9.14 3.42 11.00
CA ARG A 143 -10.02 2.51 10.25
C ARG A 143 -11.52 2.75 10.49
N ILE A 144 -11.92 3.11 11.71
CA ILE A 144 -13.33 3.42 12.01
C ILE A 144 -13.85 4.63 11.22
N HIS A 145 -12.99 5.61 10.97
CA HIS A 145 -13.36 6.78 10.18
C HIS A 145 -13.44 6.46 8.69
N ALA A 146 -12.63 5.51 8.21
CA ALA A 146 -12.71 5.05 6.82
C ALA A 146 -14.06 4.38 6.52
N VAL A 147 -14.68 3.69 7.50
CA VAL A 147 -16.04 3.14 7.35
C VAL A 147 -17.06 4.25 7.03
N GLN A 148 -16.99 5.39 7.75
CA GLN A 148 -17.87 6.54 7.51
C GLN A 148 -17.57 7.21 6.16
N LYS A 149 -16.28 7.37 5.82
CA LYS A 149 -15.86 7.93 4.53
C LYS A 149 -16.33 7.06 3.35
N ASN A 150 -16.26 5.74 3.51
CA ASN A 150 -16.73 4.78 2.52
C ASN A 150 -18.24 4.89 2.28
N LEU A 151 -19.04 4.94 3.34
CA LEU A 151 -20.48 5.15 3.22
C LEU A 151 -20.80 6.42 2.45
N ARG A 152 -20.16 7.55 2.81
CA ARG A 152 -20.34 8.81 2.11
C ARG A 152 -20.01 8.69 0.63
N THR A 153 -18.88 8.04 0.31
CA THR A 153 -18.45 7.80 -1.08
C THR A 153 -19.53 7.01 -1.83
N VAL A 154 -19.96 5.88 -1.30
CA VAL A 154 -20.99 5.03 -1.94
C VAL A 154 -22.28 5.80 -2.16
N LEU A 155 -22.78 6.54 -1.16
CA LEU A 155 -24.01 7.32 -1.27
C LEU A 155 -23.93 8.43 -2.33
N ILE A 156 -22.79 9.12 -2.43
CA ILE A 156 -22.59 10.14 -3.48
C ILE A 156 -22.67 9.48 -4.86
N GLN A 157 -21.98 8.36 -5.07
CA GLN A 157 -21.95 7.70 -6.37
C GLN A 157 -23.33 7.10 -6.75
N LEU A 158 -24.06 6.53 -5.79
CA LEU A 158 -25.42 6.06 -6.03
C LEU A 158 -26.35 7.20 -6.49
N ARG A 159 -26.27 8.37 -5.85
CA ARG A 159 -27.04 9.56 -6.24
C ARG A 159 -26.66 10.09 -7.62
N LEU A 160 -25.36 10.08 -7.96
CA LEU A 160 -24.94 10.45 -9.32
C LEU A 160 -25.50 9.47 -10.35
N MET A 161 -25.56 8.18 -10.03
CA MET A 161 -26.18 7.18 -10.91
C MET A 161 -27.70 7.39 -11.06
N ASP A 162 -28.38 7.89 -10.04
CA ASP A 162 -29.80 8.24 -10.14
C ASP A 162 -30.01 9.44 -11.07
N LYS A 163 -29.14 10.44 -10.99
CA LYS A 163 -29.22 11.65 -11.80
C LYS A 163 -28.73 11.45 -13.24
N TYR A 164 -27.68 10.64 -13.45
CA TYR A 164 -27.01 10.42 -14.73
C TYR A 164 -27.07 8.94 -15.11
N PRO A 165 -27.98 8.53 -16.00
CA PRO A 165 -28.19 7.11 -16.35
C PRO A 165 -27.00 6.44 -17.02
N ASP A 166 -26.12 7.19 -17.68
CA ASP A 166 -24.91 6.73 -18.35
C ASP A 166 -23.66 6.71 -17.44
N PHE A 167 -23.78 7.27 -16.24
CA PHE A 167 -22.68 7.32 -15.30
C PHE A 167 -22.37 5.95 -14.71
N CYS A 168 -21.09 5.55 -14.78
CA CYS A 168 -20.54 4.36 -14.14
C CYS A 168 -19.33 4.73 -13.28
N TYR A 169 -19.08 3.92 -12.26
CA TYR A 169 -18.08 4.20 -11.23
C TYR A 169 -17.38 2.93 -10.79
N ALA A 170 -16.05 2.96 -10.74
CA ALA A 170 -15.20 1.86 -10.29
C ALA A 170 -14.85 1.99 -8.81
N HIS A 171 -15.01 0.90 -8.04
CA HIS A 171 -14.70 0.87 -6.61
C HIS A 171 -13.90 -0.38 -6.24
N SER A 172 -12.77 -0.20 -5.58
CA SER A 172 -11.85 -1.26 -5.19
C SER A 172 -12.09 -1.78 -3.77
N GLN A 173 -11.37 -2.85 -3.41
CA GLN A 173 -11.28 -3.44 -2.07
C GLN A 173 -12.58 -4.12 -1.58
N ALA A 174 -12.63 -5.45 -1.62
CA ALA A 174 -13.77 -6.21 -1.10
C ALA A 174 -14.14 -5.84 0.36
N TYR A 175 -13.16 -5.43 1.16
CA TYR A 175 -13.34 -4.94 2.52
C TYR A 175 -14.27 -3.72 2.60
N THR A 176 -14.18 -2.79 1.66
CA THR A 176 -15.05 -1.60 1.64
C THR A 176 -16.51 -1.99 1.43
N TYR A 177 -16.78 -2.94 0.54
CA TYR A 177 -18.14 -3.50 0.34
C TYR A 177 -18.63 -4.25 1.59
N GLU A 178 -17.76 -5.06 2.23
CA GLU A 178 -18.12 -5.77 3.47
C GLU A 178 -18.47 -4.81 4.61
N THR A 179 -17.84 -3.63 4.68
CA THR A 179 -18.19 -2.62 5.68
C THR A 179 -19.55 -2.00 5.41
N VAL A 180 -19.93 -1.76 4.15
CA VAL A 180 -21.29 -1.29 3.80
C VAL A 180 -22.31 -2.37 4.12
N GLU A 181 -22.08 -3.63 3.72
CA GLU A 181 -22.95 -4.75 4.04
C GLU A 181 -23.20 -4.89 5.54
N LYS A 182 -22.14 -4.77 6.34
CA LYS A 182 -22.19 -4.96 7.80
C LYS A 182 -22.91 -3.83 8.53
N TYR A 183 -22.63 -2.59 8.17
CA TYR A 183 -23.06 -1.42 8.96
C TYR A 183 -24.24 -0.68 8.34
N TYR A 184 -24.51 -0.85 7.04
CA TYR A 184 -25.53 -0.13 6.28
C TYR A 184 -26.21 -1.07 5.26
N PRO A 185 -26.88 -2.14 5.72
CA PRO A 185 -27.41 -3.20 4.86
C PRO A 185 -28.42 -2.70 3.82
N GLU A 186 -29.19 -1.65 4.11
CA GLU A 186 -30.11 -1.03 3.16
C GLU A 186 -29.38 -0.35 1.99
N VAL A 187 -28.28 0.31 2.26
CA VAL A 187 -27.42 0.90 1.23
C VAL A 187 -26.72 -0.19 0.40
N PHE A 188 -26.36 -1.30 1.05
CA PHE A 188 -25.77 -2.43 0.36
C PHE A 188 -26.73 -3.07 -0.64
N GLU A 189 -28.02 -3.18 -0.34
CA GLU A 189 -29.01 -3.69 -1.29
C GLU A 189 -29.18 -2.77 -2.51
N GLU A 190 -29.12 -1.45 -2.32
CA GLU A 190 -29.12 -0.52 -3.45
C GLU A 190 -27.83 -0.63 -4.28
N LEU A 191 -26.67 -0.72 -3.63
CA LEU A 191 -25.39 -0.94 -4.28
C LEU A 191 -25.41 -2.22 -5.13
N LYS A 192 -25.99 -3.32 -4.63
CA LYS A 192 -26.13 -4.58 -5.40
C LYS A 192 -26.91 -4.40 -6.70
N LYS A 193 -27.96 -3.58 -6.70
CA LYS A 193 -28.72 -3.27 -7.92
C LYS A 193 -27.83 -2.56 -8.94
N ARG A 194 -27.07 -1.55 -8.52
CA ARG A 194 -26.16 -0.82 -9.42
C ARG A 194 -25.02 -1.68 -9.93
N VAL A 195 -24.52 -2.64 -9.12
CA VAL A 195 -23.55 -3.65 -9.58
C VAL A 195 -24.18 -4.57 -10.63
N ALA A 196 -25.42 -5.03 -10.43
CA ALA A 196 -26.12 -5.86 -11.40
C ALA A 196 -26.41 -5.13 -12.72
N GLU A 197 -26.64 -3.81 -12.69
CA GLU A 197 -26.76 -2.94 -13.86
C GLU A 197 -25.39 -2.72 -14.58
N GLY A 198 -24.27 -3.09 -13.95
CA GLY A 198 -22.92 -2.85 -14.46
C GLY A 198 -22.44 -1.40 -14.31
N ARG A 199 -23.17 -0.56 -13.56
CA ARG A 199 -22.82 0.85 -13.36
C ARG A 199 -21.95 1.11 -12.14
N PHE A 200 -22.16 0.40 -11.04
CA PHE A 200 -21.22 0.36 -9.93
C PHE A 200 -20.31 -0.85 -10.14
N GLU A 201 -19.07 -0.61 -10.56
CA GLU A 201 -18.15 -1.65 -11.01
C GLU A 201 -17.18 -2.06 -9.89
N PRO A 202 -17.29 -3.28 -9.35
CA PRO A 202 -16.24 -3.82 -8.49
C PRO A 202 -14.95 -4.03 -9.29
N VAL A 203 -13.88 -3.38 -8.84
CA VAL A 203 -12.52 -3.52 -9.38
C VAL A 203 -11.56 -3.98 -8.27
N GLY A 204 -10.38 -4.47 -8.64
CA GLY A 204 -9.39 -4.95 -7.68
C GLY A 204 -9.76 -6.29 -7.06
N ALA A 205 -9.14 -7.35 -7.51
CA ALA A 205 -9.43 -8.71 -7.10
C ALA A 205 -9.08 -9.02 -5.62
N MET A 206 -8.46 -8.09 -4.91
CA MET A 206 -7.94 -8.28 -3.55
C MET A 206 -8.92 -7.82 -2.46
N TYR A 207 -8.70 -8.33 -1.24
CA TYR A 207 -9.55 -7.99 -0.10
C TYR A 207 -9.38 -6.54 0.35
N VAL A 208 -8.14 -6.07 0.43
CA VAL A 208 -7.76 -4.65 0.55
C VAL A 208 -6.77 -4.32 -0.55
N GLU A 209 -6.28 -3.08 -0.64
CA GLU A 209 -5.13 -2.69 -1.44
C GLU A 209 -3.85 -2.84 -0.59
N PRO A 210 -3.21 -4.04 -0.56
CA PRO A 210 -2.11 -4.31 0.35
C PRO A 210 -0.80 -3.75 -0.17
N ASP A 211 0.18 -3.59 0.70
CA ASP A 211 1.58 -3.57 0.28
C ASP A 211 1.89 -4.86 -0.50
N CYS A 212 2.58 -4.74 -1.63
CA CYS A 212 2.88 -5.87 -2.53
C CYS A 212 4.35 -6.32 -2.51
N ASN A 213 5.13 -5.81 -1.56
CA ASN A 213 6.55 -6.15 -1.40
C ASN A 213 6.86 -6.86 -0.07
N ILE A 214 6.28 -6.38 1.04
CA ILE A 214 6.59 -6.87 2.39
C ILE A 214 5.84 -8.16 2.74
N PRO A 215 4.53 -8.32 2.44
CA PRO A 215 3.79 -9.56 2.74
C PRO A 215 4.36 -10.78 2.02
N ALA A 216 4.24 -11.95 2.65
CA ALA A 216 4.56 -13.22 1.99
C ALA A 216 3.58 -13.52 0.85
N ALA A 217 4.01 -14.36 -0.10
CA ALA A 217 3.14 -14.80 -1.20
C ALA A 217 1.82 -15.38 -0.73
N GLU A 218 1.80 -16.16 0.34
CA GLU A 218 0.58 -16.71 0.91
C GLU A 218 -0.42 -15.62 1.29
N SER A 219 0.06 -14.52 1.88
CA SER A 219 -0.79 -13.36 2.18
C SER A 219 -1.36 -12.73 0.92
N LEU A 220 -0.55 -12.51 -0.11
CA LEU A 220 -1.02 -11.95 -1.39
C LEU A 220 -2.01 -12.89 -2.11
N ILE A 221 -1.78 -14.20 -2.06
CA ILE A 221 -2.73 -15.20 -2.55
C ILE A 221 -4.05 -15.11 -1.78
N ARG A 222 -4.00 -14.96 -0.45
CA ARG A 222 -5.18 -14.83 0.40
C ARG A 222 -5.92 -13.51 0.16
N GLN A 223 -5.22 -12.42 -0.11
CA GLN A 223 -5.84 -11.17 -0.55
C GLN A 223 -6.75 -11.41 -1.77
N CYS A 224 -6.23 -12.07 -2.80
CA CYS A 224 -7.02 -12.43 -3.99
C CYS A 224 -8.12 -13.46 -3.67
N LEU A 225 -7.82 -14.49 -2.89
CA LEU A 225 -8.79 -15.54 -2.54
C LEU A 225 -10.01 -14.97 -1.82
N TYR A 226 -9.80 -14.12 -0.81
CA TYR A 226 -10.90 -13.55 -0.02
C TYR A 226 -11.63 -12.44 -0.78
N GLY A 227 -10.91 -11.63 -1.57
CA GLY A 227 -11.53 -10.64 -2.43
C GLY A 227 -12.43 -11.26 -3.48
N GLN A 228 -11.90 -12.20 -4.29
CA GLN A 228 -12.65 -12.91 -5.33
C GLN A 228 -13.81 -13.74 -4.77
N ARG A 229 -13.62 -14.36 -3.59
CA ARG A 229 -14.70 -15.11 -2.92
C ARG A 229 -15.83 -14.17 -2.54
N TYR A 230 -15.53 -13.03 -1.93
CA TYR A 230 -16.53 -12.04 -1.55
C TYR A 230 -17.35 -11.57 -2.77
N PHE A 231 -16.68 -11.18 -3.85
CA PHE A 231 -17.37 -10.70 -5.06
C PHE A 231 -18.23 -11.80 -5.71
N ARG A 232 -17.77 -13.05 -5.71
CA ARG A 232 -18.58 -14.17 -6.22
C ARG A 232 -19.79 -14.48 -5.33
N GLU A 233 -19.61 -14.49 -4.01
CA GLU A 233 -20.69 -14.79 -3.07
C GLU A 233 -21.76 -13.69 -3.04
N LYS A 234 -21.37 -12.42 -3.17
CA LYS A 234 -22.28 -11.28 -3.03
C LYS A 234 -22.88 -10.79 -4.35
N PHE A 235 -22.12 -10.84 -5.42
CA PHE A 235 -22.51 -10.27 -6.72
C PHE A 235 -22.52 -11.29 -7.87
N GLY A 236 -22.05 -12.51 -7.67
CA GLY A 236 -21.98 -13.54 -8.71
C GLY A 236 -20.89 -13.29 -9.77
N ILE A 237 -19.95 -12.40 -9.52
CA ILE A 237 -18.92 -11.98 -10.48
C ILE A 237 -17.53 -12.43 -10.05
N THR A 238 -16.64 -12.59 -11.04
CA THR A 238 -15.19 -12.67 -10.84
C THR A 238 -14.56 -11.43 -11.43
N VAL A 239 -13.81 -10.69 -10.61
CA VAL A 239 -13.13 -9.47 -11.05
C VAL A 239 -11.87 -9.85 -11.83
N ASN A 240 -11.75 -9.38 -13.07
CA ASN A 240 -10.66 -9.75 -13.99
C ASN A 240 -9.43 -8.82 -13.91
N ASN A 241 -9.45 -7.87 -13.00
CA ASN A 241 -8.37 -6.90 -12.83
C ASN A 241 -7.93 -6.77 -11.38
N CYS A 242 -6.68 -6.39 -11.17
CA CYS A 242 -6.15 -5.93 -9.90
C CYS A 242 -5.97 -4.42 -9.99
N TRP A 243 -6.49 -3.67 -9.02
CA TRP A 243 -6.56 -2.22 -9.03
C TRP A 243 -5.87 -1.66 -7.80
N LEU A 244 -4.61 -1.20 -7.96
CA LEU A 244 -3.73 -0.75 -6.89
C LEU A 244 -3.09 0.60 -7.26
N PRO A 245 -3.87 1.69 -7.30
CA PRO A 245 -3.39 2.99 -7.79
C PRO A 245 -2.30 3.59 -6.91
N ASP A 246 -2.35 3.36 -5.59
CA ASP A 246 -1.48 4.03 -4.62
C ASP A 246 -0.43 3.13 -3.95
N VAL A 247 -0.29 1.87 -4.35
CA VAL A 247 0.63 0.92 -3.73
C VAL A 247 2.09 1.22 -4.08
N PHE A 248 3.00 0.99 -3.12
CA PHE A 248 4.39 1.46 -3.10
C PHE A 248 5.37 0.52 -3.82
N GLY A 249 5.04 0.17 -5.06
CA GLY A 249 5.78 -0.78 -5.87
C GLY A 249 5.25 -2.21 -5.74
N ASN A 250 5.59 -3.05 -6.72
CA ASN A 250 4.97 -4.35 -6.88
C ASN A 250 6.01 -5.43 -7.19
N SER A 251 6.00 -6.48 -6.38
CA SER A 251 6.92 -7.62 -6.50
C SER A 251 6.71 -8.40 -7.80
N TRP A 252 7.79 -8.88 -8.38
CA TRP A 252 7.81 -9.67 -9.61
C TRP A 252 7.01 -10.99 -9.55
N ILE A 253 6.62 -11.45 -8.36
CA ILE A 253 5.73 -12.62 -8.18
C ILE A 253 4.26 -12.32 -8.48
N LEU A 254 3.87 -11.04 -8.47
CA LEU A 254 2.46 -10.66 -8.54
C LEU A 254 1.75 -11.14 -9.82
N PRO A 255 2.36 -11.10 -11.03
CA PRO A 255 1.72 -11.64 -12.24
C PRO A 255 1.27 -13.09 -12.10
N GLN A 256 2.08 -13.95 -11.48
CA GLN A 256 1.72 -15.34 -11.23
C GLN A 256 0.48 -15.45 -10.34
N ILE A 257 0.45 -14.70 -9.24
CA ILE A 257 -0.66 -14.71 -8.28
C ILE A 257 -1.93 -14.21 -8.94
N LEU A 258 -1.86 -13.08 -9.65
CA LEU A 258 -3.00 -12.46 -10.32
C LEU A 258 -3.58 -13.38 -11.39
N LYS A 259 -2.73 -13.88 -12.28
CA LYS A 259 -3.16 -14.78 -13.37
C LYS A 259 -3.87 -16.03 -12.84
N LYS A 260 -3.30 -16.67 -11.81
CA LYS A 260 -3.90 -17.86 -11.18
C LYS A 260 -5.14 -17.55 -10.34
N SER A 261 -5.36 -16.29 -9.97
CA SER A 261 -6.55 -15.81 -9.26
C SER A 261 -7.66 -15.30 -10.18
N GLY A 262 -7.46 -15.33 -11.51
CA GLY A 262 -8.43 -14.92 -12.51
C GLY A 262 -8.39 -13.43 -12.86
N ALA A 263 -7.32 -12.71 -12.50
CA ALA A 263 -7.07 -11.34 -12.91
C ALA A 263 -6.06 -11.31 -14.06
N ASP A 264 -6.50 -10.89 -15.24
CA ASP A 264 -5.69 -10.77 -16.44
C ASP A 264 -5.09 -9.36 -16.61
N TYR A 265 -5.65 -8.38 -15.93
CA TYR A 265 -5.26 -6.98 -16.00
C TYR A 265 -4.78 -6.45 -14.65
N PHE A 266 -3.93 -5.44 -14.71
CA PHE A 266 -3.39 -4.78 -13.54
C PHE A 266 -3.38 -3.26 -13.73
N VAL A 267 -3.84 -2.49 -12.76
CA VAL A 267 -3.81 -1.03 -12.77
C VAL A 267 -3.03 -0.53 -11.56
N SER A 268 -2.05 0.31 -11.81
CA SER A 268 -1.26 1.01 -10.80
C SER A 268 -0.97 2.43 -11.30
N ASN A 269 -0.43 3.32 -10.45
CA ASN A 269 -0.17 4.69 -10.89
C ASN A 269 1.15 5.28 -10.42
N LYS A 270 1.56 5.05 -9.18
CA LYS A 270 2.70 5.76 -8.57
C LYS A 270 4.00 5.72 -9.38
N MET A 271 4.24 4.67 -10.15
CA MET A 271 5.45 4.57 -10.98
C MET A 271 5.56 5.64 -12.07
N SER A 272 4.42 6.14 -12.57
CA SER A 272 4.39 7.23 -13.55
C SER A 272 4.56 8.60 -12.89
N THR A 273 4.16 8.75 -11.62
CA THR A 273 4.00 10.06 -10.98
C THR A 273 5.00 10.34 -9.85
N TRP A 274 5.59 9.30 -9.24
CA TRP A 274 6.42 9.42 -8.05
C TRP A 274 7.87 8.91 -8.22
N ASN A 275 8.27 8.46 -9.42
CA ASN A 275 9.66 8.13 -9.72
C ASN A 275 10.37 9.32 -10.36
N ASP A 276 11.36 9.88 -9.68
CA ASP A 276 12.12 11.03 -10.16
C ASP A 276 13.19 10.64 -11.18
N THR A 277 13.98 9.60 -10.88
CA THR A 277 15.13 9.20 -11.70
C THR A 277 14.87 7.91 -12.47
N ASN A 278 13.99 7.05 -11.98
CA ASN A 278 13.64 5.76 -12.58
C ASN A 278 12.21 5.80 -13.15
N ARG A 279 11.98 6.68 -14.12
CA ARG A 279 10.67 6.76 -14.80
C ARG A 279 10.40 5.48 -15.57
N PHE A 280 9.22 4.89 -15.33
CA PHE A 280 8.82 3.69 -16.04
C PHE A 280 8.50 4.02 -17.49
N PRO A 281 9.03 3.26 -18.49
CA PRO A 281 9.00 3.68 -19.89
C PRO A 281 7.69 3.39 -20.64
N HIS A 282 6.73 2.71 -20.02
CA HIS A 282 5.50 2.29 -20.65
C HIS A 282 4.27 2.60 -19.77
N ASN A 283 3.17 2.95 -20.41
CA ASN A 283 1.87 3.02 -19.74
C ASN A 283 1.07 1.72 -19.89
N ASN A 284 1.17 1.08 -21.07
CA ASN A 284 0.52 -0.18 -21.39
C ASN A 284 1.55 -1.21 -21.83
N PHE A 285 1.59 -2.38 -21.18
CA PHE A 285 2.62 -3.40 -21.44
C PHE A 285 2.15 -4.80 -21.05
N ILE A 286 2.97 -5.80 -21.34
CA ILE A 286 2.83 -7.15 -20.81
C ILE A 286 3.80 -7.29 -19.63
N TRP A 287 3.29 -7.59 -18.47
CA TRP A 287 4.11 -7.86 -17.29
C TRP A 287 4.25 -9.35 -17.09
N ARG A 288 5.49 -9.85 -17.26
CA ARG A 288 5.81 -11.27 -17.14
C ARG A 288 6.38 -11.55 -15.74
N GLY A 289 5.78 -12.51 -15.04
CA GLY A 289 6.23 -12.98 -13.73
C GLY A 289 7.37 -13.99 -13.82
N ILE A 290 7.93 -14.33 -12.65
CA ILE A 290 9.08 -15.27 -12.52
C ILE A 290 8.78 -16.65 -13.14
N ASP A 291 7.52 -17.09 -13.11
CA ASP A 291 7.08 -18.38 -13.67
C ASP A 291 6.67 -18.31 -15.14
N GLY A 292 6.80 -17.14 -15.77
CA GLY A 292 6.36 -16.88 -17.14
C GLY A 292 4.89 -16.53 -17.29
N SER A 293 4.10 -16.46 -16.19
CA SER A 293 2.72 -15.96 -16.24
C SER A 293 2.69 -14.50 -16.68
N GLU A 294 1.72 -14.14 -17.52
CA GLU A 294 1.58 -12.79 -18.07
C GLU A 294 0.25 -12.16 -17.69
N VAL A 295 0.32 -10.93 -17.22
CA VAL A 295 -0.82 -10.01 -17.06
C VAL A 295 -0.59 -8.76 -17.89
N ARG A 296 -1.62 -7.96 -18.11
CA ARG A 296 -1.57 -6.74 -18.92
C ARG A 296 -1.82 -5.51 -18.04
N PRO A 297 -0.77 -4.81 -17.62
CA PRO A 297 -0.89 -3.57 -16.87
C PRO A 297 -1.31 -2.38 -17.73
N CYS A 298 -2.03 -1.47 -17.05
CA CYS A 298 -2.14 -0.08 -17.43
C CYS A 298 -1.64 0.77 -16.26
N VAL A 299 -0.68 1.64 -16.52
CA VAL A 299 -0.13 2.61 -15.57
C VAL A 299 -0.42 4.00 -16.13
N PRO A 300 -1.54 4.64 -15.76
CA PRO A 300 -1.92 5.94 -16.27
C PRO A 300 -0.80 6.97 -16.13
N PRO A 301 -0.61 7.86 -17.13
CA PRO A 301 0.54 8.76 -17.15
C PRO A 301 0.44 9.91 -16.13
N THR A 302 -0.78 10.27 -15.71
CA THR A 302 -1.04 11.32 -14.72
C THR A 302 -1.60 10.75 -13.43
N HIS A 303 -1.71 11.58 -12.40
CA HIS A 303 -2.15 11.16 -11.07
C HIS A 303 -3.56 10.58 -11.09
N PHE A 304 -3.81 9.55 -10.26
CA PHE A 304 -5.11 8.89 -10.16
C PHE A 304 -6.19 9.75 -9.47
N ILE A 305 -5.81 10.82 -8.77
CA ILE A 305 -6.73 11.84 -8.28
C ILE A 305 -6.77 12.97 -9.29
N ALA A 306 -7.91 13.19 -9.91
CA ALA A 306 -8.13 14.26 -10.86
C ALA A 306 -9.53 14.85 -10.72
N TRP A 307 -9.64 16.14 -10.99
CA TRP A 307 -10.90 16.89 -10.93
C TRP A 307 -11.64 16.91 -12.26
N ASN A 308 -11.13 16.18 -13.24
CA ASN A 308 -11.73 16.03 -14.56
C ASN A 308 -11.84 17.39 -15.32
N MET A 309 -10.74 18.17 -15.29
CA MET A 309 -10.63 19.43 -15.97
C MET A 309 -10.02 19.26 -17.37
N PRO A 310 -10.36 20.13 -18.36
CA PRO A 310 -9.79 20.09 -19.72
C PRO A 310 -8.27 20.05 -19.74
N SER A 311 -7.60 20.89 -18.93
CA SER A 311 -6.14 20.93 -18.78
C SER A 311 -5.55 19.60 -18.31
N GLN A 312 -6.24 18.87 -17.46
CA GLN A 312 -5.80 17.56 -16.98
C GLN A 312 -5.94 16.48 -18.05
N ILE A 313 -6.96 16.56 -18.89
CA ILE A 313 -7.16 15.64 -20.02
C ILE A 313 -6.04 15.82 -21.04
N GLU A 314 -5.72 17.08 -21.38
CA GLU A 314 -4.59 17.37 -22.29
C GLU A 314 -3.27 16.89 -21.71
N ALA A 315 -2.98 17.22 -20.43
CA ALA A 315 -1.77 16.77 -19.75
C ALA A 315 -1.65 15.24 -19.72
N ASN A 316 -2.76 14.52 -19.58
CA ASN A 316 -2.79 13.05 -19.62
C ASN A 316 -2.40 12.52 -21.00
N TRP A 317 -2.97 13.09 -22.05
CA TRP A 317 -2.61 12.71 -23.43
C TRP A 317 -1.15 13.06 -23.74
N GLU A 318 -0.70 14.26 -23.38
CA GLU A 318 0.69 14.68 -23.63
C GLU A 318 1.71 13.77 -22.93
N ALA A 319 1.44 13.35 -21.70
CA ALA A 319 2.31 12.48 -20.91
C ALA A 319 2.25 11.00 -21.32
N TYR A 320 1.30 10.61 -22.20
CA TYR A 320 1.15 9.22 -22.64
C TYR A 320 2.32 8.79 -23.53
N GLN A 321 3.02 7.73 -23.12
CA GLN A 321 4.27 7.30 -23.76
C GLN A 321 4.05 6.29 -24.90
N ASP A 322 2.96 5.55 -24.88
CA ASP A 322 2.66 4.47 -25.83
C ASP A 322 1.70 4.93 -26.94
N LYS A 323 1.81 6.20 -27.40
CA LYS A 323 0.96 6.78 -28.46
C LYS A 323 0.99 5.96 -29.75
N ASP A 324 2.14 5.36 -30.04
CA ASP A 324 2.37 4.61 -31.28
C ASP A 324 1.64 3.25 -31.33
N ILE A 325 1.34 2.67 -30.15
CA ILE A 325 0.81 1.31 -30.03
C ILE A 325 -0.54 1.23 -29.33
N GLY A 326 -0.97 2.29 -28.66
CA GLY A 326 -2.22 2.34 -27.91
C GLY A 326 -3.22 3.34 -28.49
N GLY A 327 -4.47 2.95 -28.66
CA GLY A 327 -5.53 3.83 -29.18
C GLY A 327 -5.99 4.91 -28.22
N GLU A 328 -6.02 4.62 -26.92
CA GLU A 328 -6.49 5.55 -25.88
C GLU A 328 -5.61 5.46 -24.63
N THR A 329 -5.39 6.59 -23.97
CA THR A 329 -4.85 6.61 -22.61
C THR A 329 -5.98 6.55 -21.58
N LEU A 330 -5.64 6.22 -20.31
CA LEU A 330 -6.58 6.19 -19.20
C LEU A 330 -6.42 7.42 -18.32
N GLN A 331 -7.50 8.18 -18.15
CA GLN A 331 -7.64 9.18 -17.09
C GLN A 331 -8.60 8.65 -16.01
N MET A 332 -8.06 8.39 -14.83
CA MET A 332 -8.87 8.15 -13.65
C MET A 332 -9.27 9.49 -13.05
N PHE A 333 -10.54 9.67 -12.65
CA PHE A 333 -10.99 10.91 -12.05
C PHE A 333 -11.90 10.67 -10.83
N GLY A 334 -11.84 11.60 -9.91
CA GLY A 334 -12.54 11.58 -8.63
C GLY A 334 -11.61 11.91 -7.48
N TYR A 335 -12.15 12.27 -6.35
CA TYR A 335 -11.39 12.46 -5.12
C TYR A 335 -10.89 11.11 -4.60
N GLY A 336 -9.60 11.06 -4.19
CA GLY A 336 -8.93 9.89 -3.64
C GLY A 336 -8.58 10.06 -2.17
N ASP A 337 -7.72 9.18 -1.67
CA ASP A 337 -7.25 8.98 -0.31
C ASP A 337 -8.40 8.97 0.73
N GLY A 338 -9.11 10.07 0.90
CA GLY A 338 -10.25 10.20 1.81
C GLY A 338 -11.59 9.76 1.25
N GLY A 339 -11.64 9.21 0.05
CA GLY A 339 -12.87 8.83 -0.64
C GLY A 339 -13.57 10.05 -1.25
N SER A 340 -14.85 9.98 -1.42
CA SER A 340 -15.82 10.85 -2.12
C SER A 340 -16.00 10.48 -3.60
N GLY A 341 -14.95 10.13 -4.33
CA GLY A 341 -15.04 9.78 -5.75
C GLY A 341 -15.42 10.95 -6.64
N ALA A 342 -16.18 10.71 -7.69
CA ALA A 342 -16.64 11.74 -8.60
C ALA A 342 -17.67 12.69 -7.94
N THR A 343 -17.68 13.93 -8.37
CA THR A 343 -18.67 14.93 -8.00
C THR A 343 -19.62 15.21 -9.18
N GLU A 344 -20.73 15.86 -8.92
CA GLU A 344 -21.65 16.30 -9.95
C GLU A 344 -20.97 17.18 -11.00
N GLU A 345 -20.13 18.12 -10.56
CA GLU A 345 -19.34 19.00 -11.42
C GLU A 345 -18.44 18.19 -12.39
N MET A 346 -17.71 17.18 -11.88
CA MET A 346 -16.85 16.33 -12.72
C MET A 346 -17.64 15.58 -13.78
N VAL A 347 -18.87 15.13 -13.46
CA VAL A 347 -19.75 14.44 -14.41
C VAL A 347 -20.31 15.43 -15.43
N GLU A 348 -20.70 16.63 -15.02
CA GLU A 348 -21.16 17.69 -15.91
C GLU A 348 -20.06 18.15 -16.89
N LEU A 349 -18.82 18.32 -16.40
CA LEU A 349 -17.67 18.61 -17.27
C LEU A 349 -17.41 17.49 -18.27
N MET A 350 -17.45 16.23 -17.82
CA MET A 350 -17.29 15.06 -18.68
C MET A 350 -18.29 15.06 -19.85
N HIS A 351 -19.56 15.39 -19.61
CA HIS A 351 -20.58 15.47 -20.66
C HIS A 351 -20.34 16.66 -21.63
N ARG A 352 -19.59 17.68 -21.20
CA ARG A 352 -19.29 18.87 -22.00
C ARG A 352 -18.03 18.75 -22.85
N PHE A 353 -17.08 17.88 -22.48
CA PHE A 353 -15.83 17.70 -23.24
C PHE A 353 -16.02 17.51 -24.75
N PRO A 354 -16.98 16.72 -25.25
CA PRO A 354 -17.18 16.55 -26.69
C PRO A 354 -17.58 17.83 -27.43
N LYS A 355 -18.02 18.88 -26.72
CA LYS A 355 -18.33 20.17 -27.33
C LYS A 355 -17.06 20.94 -27.69
N LEU A 356 -15.96 20.73 -26.97
CA LEU A 356 -14.71 21.47 -27.13
C LEU A 356 -13.76 20.76 -28.09
N SER A 357 -13.78 21.16 -29.37
CA SER A 357 -13.01 20.50 -30.43
C SER A 357 -11.49 20.59 -30.29
N ALA A 358 -10.98 21.49 -29.45
CA ALA A 358 -9.54 21.61 -29.15
C ALA A 358 -9.02 20.49 -28.24
N MET A 359 -9.89 19.76 -27.55
CA MET A 359 -9.51 18.68 -26.66
C MET A 359 -9.27 17.37 -27.38
N PRO A 360 -8.46 16.45 -26.81
CA PRO A 360 -8.47 15.05 -27.18
C PRO A 360 -9.90 14.48 -27.14
N ALA A 361 -10.20 13.52 -28.00
CA ALA A 361 -11.47 12.81 -27.93
C ALA A 361 -11.61 12.10 -26.57
N THR A 362 -12.75 12.27 -25.91
CA THR A 362 -12.98 11.68 -24.59
C THR A 362 -14.11 10.66 -24.61
N ARG A 363 -14.00 9.65 -23.77
CA ARG A 363 -15.04 8.64 -23.63
C ARG A 363 -15.14 8.13 -22.22
N HIS A 364 -16.29 8.35 -21.58
CA HIS A 364 -16.60 7.71 -20.30
C HIS A 364 -16.85 6.22 -20.49
N THR A 365 -16.23 5.38 -19.65
CA THR A 365 -16.29 3.93 -19.78
C THR A 365 -16.06 3.22 -18.45
N ARG A 366 -16.41 1.96 -18.38
CA ARG A 366 -16.04 1.06 -17.30
C ARG A 366 -14.58 0.66 -17.39
N ALA A 367 -13.95 0.41 -16.23
CA ALA A 367 -12.56 0.00 -16.15
C ALA A 367 -12.29 -1.30 -16.91
N ALA A 368 -13.11 -2.33 -16.72
CA ALA A 368 -12.96 -3.61 -17.42
C ALA A 368 -13.10 -3.47 -18.94
N GLU A 369 -14.02 -2.64 -19.42
CA GLU A 369 -14.23 -2.39 -20.85
C GLU A 369 -13.01 -1.68 -21.48
N PHE A 370 -12.45 -0.68 -20.80
CA PHE A 370 -11.23 -0.03 -21.24
C PHE A 370 -10.08 -1.03 -21.36
N LEU A 371 -9.83 -1.81 -20.29
CA LEU A 371 -8.71 -2.76 -20.22
C LEU A 371 -8.83 -3.84 -21.32
N GLU A 372 -10.02 -4.39 -21.52
CA GLU A 372 -10.23 -5.38 -22.58
C GLU A 372 -9.99 -4.80 -23.96
N ARG A 373 -10.58 -3.65 -24.26
CA ARG A 373 -10.49 -3.05 -25.59
C ARG A 373 -9.06 -2.65 -25.98
N ASN A 374 -8.30 -2.07 -25.04
CA ASN A 374 -6.98 -1.54 -25.35
C ASN A 374 -5.85 -2.56 -25.18
N LEU A 375 -6.02 -3.58 -24.31
CA LEU A 375 -4.91 -4.44 -23.93
C LEU A 375 -5.06 -5.90 -24.39
N LYS A 376 -6.29 -6.43 -24.55
CA LYS A 376 -6.53 -7.86 -24.71
C LYS A 376 -5.80 -8.48 -25.90
N ASP A 377 -5.96 -7.91 -27.06
CA ASP A 377 -5.46 -8.44 -28.33
C ASP A 377 -4.33 -7.57 -28.94
N ASN A 378 -3.84 -6.59 -28.17
CA ASN A 378 -2.75 -5.73 -28.62
C ASN A 378 -1.42 -6.50 -28.59
N LYS A 379 -0.84 -6.73 -29.79
CA LYS A 379 0.40 -7.50 -30.00
C LYS A 379 1.64 -6.62 -29.99
N GLU A 380 1.48 -5.31 -30.00
CA GLU A 380 2.58 -4.34 -30.06
C GLU A 380 3.06 -3.96 -28.64
N LEU A 381 2.39 -4.45 -27.58
CA LEU A 381 2.76 -4.17 -26.20
C LEU A 381 4.16 -4.69 -25.88
N ALA A 382 5.01 -3.85 -25.32
CA ALA A 382 6.31 -4.22 -24.82
C ALA A 382 6.19 -5.24 -23.66
N VAL A 383 7.20 -6.10 -23.50
CA VAL A 383 7.24 -7.07 -22.39
C VAL A 383 8.18 -6.53 -21.32
N TRP A 384 7.65 -6.36 -20.11
CA TRP A 384 8.43 -6.08 -18.91
C TRP A 384 8.62 -7.35 -18.08
N ASP A 385 9.88 -7.71 -17.86
CA ASP A 385 10.27 -8.92 -17.13
C ASP A 385 11.08 -8.49 -15.89
N GLY A 386 10.40 -8.27 -14.78
CA GLY A 386 11.00 -7.70 -13.56
C GLY A 386 9.95 -7.20 -12.56
N GLU A 387 10.42 -6.64 -11.46
CA GLU A 387 9.58 -5.94 -10.49
C GLU A 387 9.12 -4.57 -11.04
N LEU A 388 8.02 -4.06 -10.51
CA LEU A 388 7.58 -2.69 -10.73
C LEU A 388 8.03 -1.85 -9.52
N TYR A 389 9.24 -1.29 -9.62
CA TYR A 389 9.91 -0.61 -8.53
C TYR A 389 9.43 0.82 -8.36
N LEU A 390 9.12 1.20 -7.11
CA LEU A 390 8.82 2.58 -6.74
C LEU A 390 10.00 3.17 -5.97
N GLU A 391 10.62 4.17 -6.54
CA GLU A 391 11.86 4.77 -6.04
C GLU A 391 11.66 5.52 -4.72
N MET A 392 10.66 6.37 -4.65
CA MET A 392 10.46 7.30 -3.54
C MET A 392 10.06 6.63 -2.21
N HIS A 393 9.50 5.42 -2.24
CA HIS A 393 8.97 4.77 -1.03
C HIS A 393 9.90 3.70 -0.43
N ARG A 394 11.20 3.75 -0.71
CA ARG A 394 12.17 2.75 -0.20
C ARG A 394 12.35 2.78 1.33
N GLY A 395 12.04 3.89 1.99
CA GLY A 395 12.06 3.99 3.45
C GLY A 395 10.98 3.15 4.13
N THR A 396 9.87 2.88 3.44
CA THR A 396 8.74 2.11 3.98
C THR A 396 9.08 0.66 4.32
N PHE A 397 10.15 0.11 3.76
CA PHE A 397 10.63 -1.23 4.13
C PHE A 397 11.12 -1.32 5.57
N THR A 398 11.48 -0.20 6.20
CA THR A 398 12.02 -0.16 7.58
C THR A 398 11.27 0.76 8.53
N THR A 399 10.48 1.70 8.03
CA THR A 399 9.68 2.61 8.85
C THR A 399 8.73 1.81 9.74
N LYS A 400 8.73 2.09 11.06
CA LYS A 400 7.94 1.36 12.08
C LYS A 400 8.14 -0.16 11.97
N SER A 401 9.40 -0.58 12.05
CA SER A 401 9.88 -1.96 11.80
C SER A 401 9.16 -3.04 12.62
N GLU A 402 8.61 -2.71 13.79
CA GLU A 402 7.84 -3.62 14.63
C GLU A 402 6.61 -4.19 13.89
N LEU A 403 5.93 -3.37 13.07
CA LEU A 403 4.81 -3.84 12.24
C LEU A 403 5.26 -4.94 11.26
N LYS A 404 6.44 -4.77 10.64
CA LYS A 404 7.01 -5.73 9.70
C LYS A 404 7.39 -7.05 10.39
N GLU A 405 8.02 -6.95 11.57
CA GLU A 405 8.37 -8.13 12.36
C GLU A 405 7.13 -8.92 12.76
N ARG A 406 6.11 -8.23 13.32
CA ARG A 406 4.85 -8.86 13.74
C ARG A 406 4.10 -9.46 12.55
N ASN A 407 4.02 -8.75 11.43
CA ASN A 407 3.42 -9.28 10.21
C ASN A 407 4.08 -10.59 9.80
N ARG A 408 5.41 -10.63 9.65
CA ARG A 408 6.12 -11.85 9.26
C ARG A 408 5.90 -12.99 10.24
N ARG A 409 5.93 -12.71 11.53
CA ARG A 409 5.68 -13.69 12.58
C ARG A 409 4.27 -14.28 12.50
N LEU A 410 3.25 -13.44 12.29
CA LEU A 410 1.86 -13.87 12.20
C LEU A 410 1.56 -14.64 10.92
N GLU A 411 2.20 -14.32 9.80
CA GLU A 411 2.11 -15.12 8.57
C GLU A 411 2.54 -16.58 8.83
N PHE A 412 3.64 -16.79 9.56
CA PHE A 412 4.08 -18.12 9.94
C PHE A 412 3.17 -18.77 10.97
N LEU A 413 2.72 -18.05 11.99
CA LEU A 413 1.81 -18.61 13.01
C LEU A 413 0.47 -19.02 12.43
N LEU A 414 -0.09 -18.27 11.48
CA LEU A 414 -1.32 -18.65 10.76
C LEU A 414 -1.14 -19.96 9.99
N ARG A 415 -0.04 -20.08 9.24
CA ARG A 415 0.31 -21.32 8.55
C ARG A 415 0.47 -22.49 9.52
N ASP A 416 1.18 -22.28 10.61
CA ASP A 416 1.40 -23.31 11.62
C ASP A 416 0.09 -23.72 12.31
N ALA A 417 -0.80 -22.77 12.61
CA ALA A 417 -2.12 -23.03 13.16
C ALA A 417 -3.00 -23.85 12.21
N GLU A 418 -2.98 -23.57 10.91
CA GLU A 418 -3.69 -24.37 9.89
C GLU A 418 -3.16 -25.80 9.83
N LEU A 419 -1.82 -25.99 9.74
CA LEU A 419 -1.20 -27.30 9.67
C LEU A 419 -1.47 -28.15 10.91
N ILE A 420 -1.34 -27.57 12.10
CA ILE A 420 -1.61 -28.26 13.37
C ILE A 420 -3.09 -28.59 13.49
N SER A 421 -3.98 -27.68 13.10
CA SER A 421 -5.43 -27.91 13.11
C SER A 421 -5.83 -29.00 12.11
N ALA A 422 -5.21 -29.04 10.92
CA ALA A 422 -5.43 -30.10 9.94
C ALA A 422 -4.94 -31.46 10.46
N ALA A 423 -3.77 -31.51 11.12
CA ALA A 423 -3.29 -32.73 11.75
C ALA A 423 -4.22 -33.24 12.87
N ARG A 424 -4.77 -32.34 13.68
CA ARG A 424 -5.78 -32.65 14.70
C ARG A 424 -7.07 -33.19 14.09
N LEU A 425 -7.55 -32.55 13.01
CA LEU A 425 -8.74 -33.02 12.29
C LEU A 425 -8.58 -34.46 11.81
N LEU A 426 -7.41 -34.79 11.22
CA LEU A 426 -7.09 -36.17 10.80
C LEU A 426 -7.06 -37.16 11.97
N SER A 427 -6.88 -36.67 13.20
CA SER A 427 -6.89 -37.48 14.44
C SER A 427 -8.26 -37.47 15.15
N GLY A 428 -9.32 -36.95 14.51
CA GLY A 428 -10.68 -36.89 15.06
C GLY A 428 -11.00 -35.63 15.88
N GLY A 429 -10.14 -34.62 15.85
CA GLY A 429 -10.39 -33.31 16.47
C GLY A 429 -11.12 -32.33 15.55
N GLU A 430 -11.24 -31.09 15.96
CA GLU A 430 -11.91 -30.00 15.21
C GLU A 430 -10.92 -29.14 14.44
N TYR A 431 -11.39 -28.60 13.29
CA TYR A 431 -10.68 -27.57 12.52
C TYR A 431 -11.42 -26.22 12.65
N PRO A 432 -10.82 -25.19 13.26
CA PRO A 432 -11.49 -23.93 13.58
C PRO A 432 -11.55 -22.99 12.36
N ALA A 433 -12.27 -23.39 11.30
CA ALA A 433 -12.27 -22.74 10.00
C ALA A 433 -12.65 -21.25 10.05
N GLU A 434 -13.76 -20.91 10.76
CA GLU A 434 -14.24 -19.53 10.83
C GLU A 434 -13.31 -18.63 11.66
N ARG A 435 -12.74 -19.17 12.72
CA ARG A 435 -11.77 -18.46 13.55
C ARG A 435 -10.51 -18.14 12.75
N LEU A 436 -9.95 -19.12 12.03
CA LEU A 436 -8.80 -18.92 11.15
C LEU A 436 -9.11 -17.91 10.02
N ARG A 437 -10.30 -18.01 9.42
CA ARG A 437 -10.74 -17.04 8.40
C ARG A 437 -10.76 -15.61 8.93
N SER A 438 -11.31 -15.40 10.12
CA SER A 438 -11.35 -14.09 10.79
C SER A 438 -9.94 -13.55 11.04
N LEU A 439 -9.02 -14.40 11.53
CA LEU A 439 -7.64 -14.02 11.80
C LEU A 439 -6.87 -13.65 10.53
N TYR A 440 -7.06 -14.40 9.43
CA TYR A 440 -6.51 -14.02 8.12
C TYR A 440 -7.04 -12.67 7.65
N LYS A 441 -8.35 -12.42 7.73
CA LYS A 441 -8.93 -11.13 7.34
C LYS A 441 -8.34 -9.97 8.14
N ARG A 442 -8.19 -10.13 9.45
CA ARG A 442 -7.57 -9.10 10.32
C ARG A 442 -6.12 -8.85 9.94
N LEU A 443 -5.32 -9.90 9.69
CA LEU A 443 -3.94 -9.72 9.23
C LEU A 443 -3.90 -9.01 7.87
N MET A 444 -4.74 -9.41 6.91
CA MET A 444 -4.81 -8.79 5.59
C MET A 444 -5.16 -7.30 5.65
N ILE A 445 -6.05 -6.88 6.57
CA ILE A 445 -6.35 -5.46 6.80
C ILE A 445 -5.08 -4.72 7.29
N ASN A 446 -4.31 -5.33 8.20
CA ASN A 446 -3.07 -4.74 8.70
C ASN A 446 -1.93 -4.74 7.66
N GLN A 447 -2.10 -5.44 6.53
CA GLN A 447 -1.20 -5.40 5.37
C GLN A 447 -1.55 -4.29 4.38
N PHE A 448 -2.58 -3.48 4.63
CA PHE A 448 -2.91 -2.31 3.82
C PHE A 448 -1.68 -1.42 3.62
N HIS A 449 -1.54 -0.82 2.42
CA HIS A 449 -0.31 -0.17 1.98
C HIS A 449 0.11 1.06 2.78
N ASP A 450 -0.74 1.62 3.63
CA ASP A 450 -0.36 2.64 4.61
C ASP A 450 -0.20 2.10 6.04
N ILE A 451 -0.76 0.92 6.37
CA ILE A 451 -0.60 0.35 7.71
C ILE A 451 0.76 -0.35 7.82
N LEU A 452 0.99 -1.38 7.04
CA LEU A 452 2.23 -2.17 7.11
C LEU A 452 3.48 -1.34 6.79
N PRO A 453 3.53 -0.51 5.75
CA PRO A 453 4.64 0.40 5.48
C PRO A 453 4.92 1.44 6.57
N GLY A 454 3.91 1.83 7.36
CA GLY A 454 4.09 2.73 8.48
C GLY A 454 3.91 4.21 8.16
N SER A 455 3.28 4.56 7.04
CA SER A 455 3.04 5.94 6.58
C SER A 455 1.86 6.65 7.26
N HIS A 456 1.24 6.02 8.22
CA HIS A 456 0.06 6.48 8.95
C HIS A 456 0.38 7.28 10.21
N ILE A 457 -0.66 7.88 10.82
CA ILE A 457 -0.60 8.59 12.11
C ILE A 457 -0.44 7.62 13.30
N THR A 458 0.08 8.13 14.43
CA THR A 458 0.32 7.36 15.65
C THR A 458 -0.90 6.57 16.17
N PRO A 459 -2.14 7.10 16.18
CA PRO A 459 -3.31 6.30 16.58
C PRO A 459 -3.51 5.04 15.74
N VAL A 460 -3.24 5.07 14.44
CA VAL A 460 -3.31 3.88 13.57
C VAL A 460 -2.23 2.86 13.94
N TYR A 461 -1.01 3.33 14.28
CA TYR A 461 0.04 2.44 14.76
C TYR A 461 -0.39 1.69 16.02
N ARG A 462 -0.95 2.39 17.00
CA ARG A 462 -1.45 1.76 18.25
C ARG A 462 -2.53 0.74 17.97
N ASP A 463 -3.52 1.09 17.14
CA ASP A 463 -4.60 0.17 16.73
C ASP A 463 -4.05 -1.08 16.04
N ALA A 464 -3.06 -0.91 15.15
CA ALA A 464 -2.46 -2.02 14.42
C ALA A 464 -1.67 -2.96 15.35
N ILE A 465 -0.86 -2.40 16.26
CA ILE A 465 -0.10 -3.21 17.24
C ILE A 465 -1.05 -4.00 18.13
N GLU A 466 -2.08 -3.36 18.68
CA GLU A 466 -3.08 -4.02 19.52
C GLU A 466 -3.79 -5.16 18.77
N ASP A 467 -4.20 -4.92 17.51
CA ASP A 467 -4.86 -5.94 16.70
C ASP A 467 -3.92 -7.11 16.38
N LEU A 468 -2.65 -6.85 16.06
CA LEU A 468 -1.65 -7.89 15.79
C LEU A 468 -1.33 -8.71 17.04
N GLU A 469 -1.30 -8.10 18.23
CA GLU A 469 -1.15 -8.81 19.53
C GLU A 469 -2.32 -9.75 19.81
N LEU A 470 -3.55 -9.28 19.59
CA LEU A 470 -4.74 -10.12 19.74
C LEU A 470 -4.76 -11.28 18.75
N ILE A 471 -4.34 -11.07 17.50
CA ILE A 471 -4.20 -12.16 16.50
C ILE A 471 -3.18 -13.19 17.00
N GLU A 472 -2.03 -12.75 17.50
CA GLU A 472 -1.00 -13.63 18.04
C GLU A 472 -1.51 -14.47 19.22
N GLN A 473 -2.21 -13.84 20.16
CA GLN A 473 -2.80 -14.52 21.30
C GLN A 473 -3.78 -15.60 20.86
N GLU A 474 -4.71 -15.28 19.96
CA GLU A 474 -5.70 -16.23 19.46
C GLU A 474 -5.06 -17.39 18.67
N LEU A 475 -4.00 -17.13 17.91
CA LEU A 475 -3.25 -18.18 17.20
C LEU A 475 -2.54 -19.13 18.18
N ASN A 476 -1.92 -18.59 19.22
CA ASN A 476 -1.29 -19.39 20.26
C ASN A 476 -2.30 -20.26 21.00
N GLU A 477 -3.53 -19.80 21.24
CA GLU A 477 -4.61 -20.63 21.77
C GLU A 477 -5.00 -21.77 20.83
N ILE A 478 -5.09 -21.50 19.51
CA ILE A 478 -5.38 -22.53 18.48
C ILE A 478 -4.25 -23.56 18.44
N ILE A 479 -3.00 -23.12 18.41
CA ILE A 479 -1.83 -24.01 18.39
C ILE A 479 -1.76 -24.83 19.68
N GLY A 480 -2.01 -24.18 20.83
CA GLY A 480 -1.97 -24.81 22.16
C GLY A 480 -0.55 -24.98 22.69
N SER A 481 -0.47 -25.41 23.92
CA SER A 481 0.78 -25.74 24.62
C SER A 481 0.96 -27.25 24.72
N GLY A 482 2.18 -27.75 24.70
CA GLY A 482 2.44 -29.14 25.03
C GLY A 482 3.38 -29.91 24.10
N GLY A 483 4.13 -29.23 23.26
CA GLY A 483 5.15 -29.88 22.44
C GLY A 483 5.71 -28.98 21.35
N TYR A 484 6.69 -29.49 20.64
CA TYR A 484 7.27 -28.85 19.47
C TYR A 484 6.88 -29.66 18.23
N PHE A 485 6.42 -28.99 17.21
CA PHE A 485 6.06 -29.57 15.93
C PHE A 485 6.87 -28.91 14.81
N ASN A 486 7.50 -29.72 13.97
CA ASN A 486 8.15 -29.21 12.77
C ASN A 486 7.11 -29.07 11.67
N THR A 487 6.72 -27.86 11.37
CA THR A 487 5.74 -27.54 10.32
C THR A 487 6.35 -27.48 8.92
N LEU A 488 7.68 -27.72 8.78
CA LEU A 488 8.36 -27.71 7.50
C LEU A 488 8.38 -29.10 6.86
N ASN A 489 8.50 -29.16 5.54
CA ASN A 489 8.55 -30.38 4.75
C ASN A 489 9.95 -31.04 4.67
N PHE A 490 10.87 -30.62 5.54
CA PHE A 490 12.21 -31.19 5.67
C PHE A 490 12.62 -31.30 7.15
N GLU A 491 13.56 -32.21 7.40
CA GLU A 491 14.10 -32.44 8.73
C GLU A 491 14.84 -31.20 9.26
N ARG A 492 14.68 -30.92 10.56
CA ARG A 492 15.40 -29.84 11.26
C ARG A 492 16.20 -30.41 12.42
N LYS A 493 17.47 -30.04 12.44
CA LYS A 493 18.44 -30.36 13.50
C LYS A 493 19.18 -29.10 13.92
N TYR A 494 18.55 -28.28 14.77
CA TYR A 494 19.16 -27.04 15.22
C TYR A 494 18.65 -26.66 16.63
N PRO A 495 19.36 -25.75 17.32
CA PRO A 495 18.93 -25.30 18.64
C PRO A 495 17.64 -24.49 18.56
N VAL A 496 16.74 -24.76 19.48
CA VAL A 496 15.53 -23.96 19.73
C VAL A 496 15.59 -23.34 21.12
N PHE A 497 15.04 -22.15 21.25
CA PHE A 497 14.86 -21.52 22.55
C PHE A 497 13.62 -22.10 23.23
N ILE A 498 13.79 -22.60 24.45
CA ILE A 498 12.74 -23.17 25.28
C ILE A 498 12.52 -22.24 26.47
N PRO A 499 11.33 -21.63 26.61
CA PRO A 499 11.00 -20.87 27.81
C PRO A 499 11.15 -21.72 29.06
N ASP A 500 11.83 -21.17 30.07
CA ASP A 500 12.12 -21.84 31.34
C ASP A 500 12.50 -20.78 32.37
N ASP A 501 11.74 -20.65 33.45
CA ASP A 501 11.98 -19.62 34.47
C ASP A 501 13.34 -19.77 35.17
N GLY A 502 13.88 -21.00 35.21
CA GLY A 502 15.23 -21.31 35.68
C GLY A 502 16.31 -21.19 34.60
N GLY A 503 15.95 -20.84 33.40
CA GLY A 503 16.85 -20.75 32.25
C GLY A 503 17.89 -19.65 32.36
N ARG A 504 19.06 -19.88 31.77
CA ARG A 504 20.22 -18.98 31.84
C ARG A 504 20.19 -17.84 30.83
N PHE A 505 19.44 -17.99 29.75
CA PHE A 505 19.38 -17.04 28.64
C PHE A 505 18.11 -16.22 28.69
N THR A 506 18.18 -15.01 28.15
CA THR A 506 16.98 -14.18 27.91
C THR A 506 16.89 -13.86 26.44
N ARG A 507 15.77 -14.17 25.81
CA ARG A 507 15.48 -13.87 24.42
C ARG A 507 14.15 -13.13 24.31
N LYS A 508 14.16 -11.95 23.71
CA LYS A 508 12.97 -11.08 23.62
C LYS A 508 12.26 -10.91 24.98
N GLY A 509 13.01 -10.73 26.06
CA GLY A 509 12.48 -10.55 27.43
C GLY A 509 12.05 -11.82 28.16
N VAL A 510 12.04 -12.97 27.50
CA VAL A 510 11.64 -14.26 28.09
C VAL A 510 12.88 -15.02 28.55
N LYS A 511 12.88 -15.53 29.80
CA LYS A 511 13.92 -16.43 30.31
C LYS A 511 13.75 -17.82 29.71
N GLY A 512 14.87 -18.52 29.47
CA GLY A 512 14.84 -19.85 28.91
C GLY A 512 16.23 -20.48 28.74
N ARG A 513 16.25 -21.56 27.99
CA ARG A 513 17.47 -22.31 27.60
C ARG A 513 17.44 -22.66 26.13
N PHE A 514 18.59 -22.84 25.52
CA PHE A 514 18.69 -23.44 24.21
C PHE A 514 18.83 -24.95 24.32
N ALA A 515 18.15 -25.66 23.44
CA ALA A 515 18.25 -27.11 23.35
C ALA A 515 18.21 -27.58 21.90
N ARG A 516 18.98 -28.59 21.58
CA ARG A 516 18.95 -29.24 20.27
C ARG A 516 17.64 -29.97 20.09
N VAL A 517 16.99 -29.70 18.98
CA VAL A 517 15.77 -30.39 18.58
C VAL A 517 16.06 -31.24 17.35
N ASP A 518 15.55 -32.47 17.38
CA ASP A 518 15.56 -33.40 16.27
C ASP A 518 14.11 -33.57 15.79
N ALA A 519 13.79 -32.99 14.67
CA ALA A 519 12.44 -32.87 14.16
C ALA A 519 12.36 -33.33 12.71
N PRO A 520 11.90 -34.57 12.45
CA PRO A 520 11.58 -35.01 11.09
C PRO A 520 10.55 -34.06 10.43
N ALA A 521 10.44 -34.14 9.11
CA ALA A 521 9.47 -33.33 8.36
C ALA A 521 8.04 -33.53 8.85
N LEU A 522 7.26 -32.46 8.99
CA LEU A 522 5.84 -32.47 9.35
C LEU A 522 5.52 -33.40 10.56
N SER A 523 6.33 -33.31 11.60
CA SER A 523 6.21 -34.23 12.75
C SER A 523 6.45 -33.58 14.09
N ALA A 524 6.07 -34.25 15.17
CA ALA A 524 6.42 -33.87 16.53
C ALA A 524 7.95 -33.91 16.71
N ALA A 525 8.50 -32.88 17.30
CA ALA A 525 9.91 -32.74 17.55
C ALA A 525 10.29 -33.32 18.92
N ARG A 526 11.46 -33.95 18.98
CA ARG A 526 12.04 -34.43 20.24
C ARG A 526 13.12 -33.48 20.71
N VAL A 527 12.98 -33.01 21.93
CA VAL A 527 14.02 -32.22 22.58
C VAL A 527 15.10 -33.18 23.09
N LYS A 528 16.33 -33.01 22.63
CA LYS A 528 17.48 -33.75 23.16
C LYS A 528 18.04 -33.06 24.40
N ALA A 529 18.52 -33.84 25.33
CA ALA A 529 19.27 -33.35 26.48
C ALA A 529 20.50 -32.56 25.96
N SER A 530 20.83 -31.44 26.57
CA SER A 530 22.05 -30.70 26.28
C SER A 530 23.29 -31.56 26.53
N CYS A 531 24.27 -31.51 25.62
CA CYS A 531 25.57 -32.09 25.84
C CYS A 531 26.31 -31.34 26.96
N SER A 532 27.10 -32.07 27.72
CA SER A 532 27.93 -31.47 28.80
C SER A 532 29.13 -30.66 28.26
N ASP A 533 29.52 -30.93 27.02
CA ASP A 533 30.60 -30.25 26.30
C ASP A 533 30.08 -29.59 25.03
N SER A 534 30.15 -28.25 24.96
CA SER A 534 29.67 -27.49 23.82
C SER A 534 30.62 -27.52 22.62
N GLY A 535 31.88 -27.89 22.82
CA GLY A 535 32.90 -27.67 21.82
C GLY A 535 33.13 -26.18 21.45
N ILE A 536 32.58 -25.25 22.25
CA ILE A 536 32.80 -23.80 22.13
C ILE A 536 33.87 -23.42 23.14
N VAL A 537 34.99 -22.89 22.63
CA VAL A 537 36.14 -22.49 23.45
C VAL A 537 36.41 -21.00 23.25
N CYS A 538 36.57 -20.28 24.35
CA CYS A 538 36.92 -18.86 24.34
C CYS A 538 38.35 -18.74 24.87
N ASP A 539 39.32 -18.31 24.04
CA ASP A 539 40.71 -18.11 24.40
C ASP A 539 41.28 -16.85 23.75
N GLY A 540 41.88 -15.98 24.56
CA GLY A 540 42.69 -14.84 24.08
C GLY A 540 41.97 -13.87 23.12
N GLY A 541 40.66 -13.75 23.18
CA GLY A 541 39.84 -12.90 22.28
C GLY A 541 39.39 -13.58 20.99
N GLU A 542 39.66 -14.88 20.85
CA GLU A 542 39.15 -15.75 19.79
C GLU A 542 38.13 -16.73 20.38
N VAL A 543 37.05 -16.96 19.62
CA VAL A 543 36.03 -17.96 19.97
C VAL A 543 36.09 -19.06 18.89
N THR A 544 36.32 -20.27 19.31
CA THR A 544 36.27 -21.45 18.45
C THR A 544 35.00 -22.23 18.69
N THR A 545 34.22 -22.49 17.66
CA THR A 545 33.04 -23.38 17.66
C THR A 545 33.39 -24.64 16.83
N PRO A 546 32.54 -25.65 16.79
CA PRO A 546 32.75 -26.80 15.88
C PRO A 546 32.82 -26.40 14.39
N PHE A 547 32.41 -25.20 14.03
CA PHE A 547 32.27 -24.74 12.64
C PHE A 547 33.23 -23.60 12.28
N TYR A 548 33.54 -22.71 13.25
CA TYR A 548 34.26 -21.45 12.98
C TYR A 548 35.33 -21.16 14.02
N ARG A 549 36.35 -20.42 13.59
CA ARG A 549 37.16 -19.56 14.50
C ARG A 549 36.77 -18.12 14.24
N ILE A 550 36.40 -17.42 15.31
CA ILE A 550 35.80 -16.09 15.24
C ILE A 550 36.59 -15.12 16.11
N ARG A 551 36.94 -13.95 15.56
CA ARG A 551 37.47 -12.83 16.33
C ARG A 551 36.50 -11.67 16.25
N PHE A 552 36.18 -11.10 17.39
CA PHE A 552 35.28 -9.96 17.52
C PHE A 552 36.07 -8.68 17.83
N ALA A 553 35.47 -7.53 17.39
CA ALA A 553 35.86 -6.21 17.89
C ALA A 553 35.02 -5.88 19.16
N PRO A 554 35.44 -4.86 19.95
CA PRO A 554 34.71 -4.44 21.14
C PRO A 554 33.26 -4.03 20.91
N ASP A 555 32.89 -3.62 19.71
CA ASP A 555 31.54 -3.23 19.31
C ASP A 555 30.67 -4.41 18.80
N GLY A 556 31.17 -5.64 18.90
CA GLY A 556 30.48 -6.83 18.44
C GLY A 556 30.53 -7.03 16.92
N SER A 557 31.26 -6.21 16.18
CA SER A 557 31.60 -6.53 14.78
C SER A 557 32.56 -7.71 14.70
N ILE A 558 32.51 -8.45 13.61
CA ILE A 558 33.33 -9.64 13.39
C ILE A 558 34.54 -9.25 12.56
N LEU A 559 35.73 -9.40 13.14
CA LEU A 559 37.03 -9.11 12.51
C LEU A 559 37.53 -10.26 11.64
N SER A 560 37.17 -11.50 12.01
CA SER A 560 37.53 -12.73 11.29
C SER A 560 36.47 -13.77 11.55
N LEU A 561 36.01 -14.43 10.51
CA LEU A 561 35.11 -15.58 10.51
C LEU A 561 35.69 -16.66 9.61
N TYR A 562 36.59 -17.47 10.20
CA TYR A 562 37.25 -18.54 9.48
C TYR A 562 36.45 -19.84 9.57
N ASP A 563 35.94 -20.31 8.44
CA ASP A 563 35.19 -21.55 8.30
C ASP A 563 36.15 -22.75 8.35
N LEU A 564 35.95 -23.61 9.35
CA LEU A 564 36.86 -24.78 9.57
C LEU A 564 36.67 -25.89 8.55
N GLU A 565 35.46 -26.06 8.02
CA GLU A 565 35.15 -27.08 7.01
C GLU A 565 35.59 -26.63 5.63
N LEU A 566 35.21 -25.41 5.23
CA LEU A 566 35.56 -24.84 3.92
C LEU A 566 36.99 -24.29 3.88
N ARG A 567 37.66 -24.17 5.02
CA ARG A 567 39.03 -23.59 5.18
C ARG A 567 39.11 -22.21 4.57
N ARG A 568 38.13 -21.36 4.84
CA ARG A 568 37.97 -20.05 4.18
C ARG A 568 37.67 -18.95 5.18
N GLU A 569 38.28 -17.78 4.96
CA GLU A 569 37.91 -16.54 5.63
C GLU A 569 36.75 -15.85 4.90
N TRP A 570 35.67 -15.57 5.64
CA TRP A 570 34.48 -14.91 5.10
C TRP A 570 34.52 -13.40 5.18
N VAL A 571 35.29 -12.81 6.12
CA VAL A 571 35.35 -11.38 6.36
C VAL A 571 36.38 -10.74 5.39
N LYS A 572 35.95 -9.70 4.67
CA LYS A 572 36.78 -8.86 3.84
C LYS A 572 37.00 -7.48 4.47
N SER A 573 35.97 -6.90 5.03
CA SER A 573 35.92 -5.57 5.63
C SER A 573 34.92 -5.57 6.78
N ASP A 574 34.27 -4.45 7.07
CA ASP A 574 33.22 -4.35 8.08
C ASP A 574 32.21 -5.51 7.97
N PHE A 575 32.07 -6.31 9.03
CA PHE A 575 31.20 -7.47 9.06
C PHE A 575 30.40 -7.49 10.36
N ASN A 576 29.07 -7.57 10.29
CA ASN A 576 28.18 -7.34 11.41
C ASN A 576 28.42 -5.95 12.06
N LYS A 577 28.83 -4.96 11.26
CA LYS A 577 29.16 -3.61 11.74
C LYS A 577 27.92 -2.73 11.73
N LEU A 578 27.53 -2.26 12.93
CA LEU A 578 26.45 -1.27 13.06
C LEU A 578 26.97 0.11 12.65
N LYS A 579 26.25 0.79 11.80
CA LYS A 579 26.54 2.15 11.33
C LYS A 579 25.29 3.01 11.42
N ILE A 580 25.49 4.27 11.79
CA ILE A 580 24.42 5.29 11.83
C ILE A 580 24.77 6.36 10.80
N TYR A 581 23.77 6.75 10.04
CA TYR A 581 23.89 7.78 9.02
C TYR A 581 22.88 8.90 9.25
N HIS A 582 23.22 10.11 8.83
CA HIS A 582 22.25 11.18 8.72
C HIS A 582 21.35 10.93 7.51
N ASP A 583 20.06 11.00 7.73
CA ASP A 583 19.04 10.84 6.71
C ASP A 583 17.97 11.91 6.89
N THR A 584 17.92 12.85 5.96
CA THR A 584 17.01 14.00 6.01
C THR A 584 16.27 14.12 4.69
N PRO A 585 15.34 13.19 4.39
CA PRO A 585 14.51 13.28 3.20
C PRO A 585 13.79 14.62 3.14
N GLY A 586 13.57 15.15 1.93
CA GLY A 586 13.00 16.47 1.77
C GLY A 586 11.58 16.60 2.33
N ASN A 587 10.61 15.85 1.76
CA ASN A 587 9.20 16.05 2.07
C ASN A 587 8.55 14.87 2.82
N TYR A 588 9.12 13.67 2.77
CA TYR A 588 8.40 12.44 3.19
C TYR A 588 9.29 11.49 4.00
N ASP A 589 9.58 11.85 5.25
CA ASP A 589 10.46 11.10 6.15
C ASP A 589 10.08 9.62 6.33
N ALA A 590 8.77 9.30 6.28
CA ALA A 590 8.30 7.93 6.44
C ALA A 590 8.49 7.10 5.15
N TRP A 591 8.56 7.75 4.01
CA TRP A 591 8.56 7.11 2.71
C TRP A 591 9.95 6.97 2.12
N ASP A 592 10.77 8.01 2.17
CA ASP A 592 12.02 8.07 1.42
C ASP A 592 13.28 7.92 2.29
N ILE A 593 14.37 7.59 1.64
CA ILE A 593 15.72 7.59 2.16
C ILE A 593 16.57 8.37 1.16
N LEU A 594 17.37 9.34 1.66
CA LEU A 594 18.25 10.11 0.79
C LEU A 594 19.24 9.20 0.04
N PRO A 595 19.44 9.37 -1.27
CA PRO A 595 20.40 8.59 -2.04
C PRO A 595 21.84 8.69 -1.50
N ASN A 596 22.19 9.86 -1.00
CA ASN A 596 23.54 10.17 -0.48
C ASN A 596 23.67 10.06 1.05
N TYR A 597 22.79 9.32 1.73
CA TYR A 597 22.86 9.15 3.19
C TYR A 597 24.24 8.66 3.67
N LYS A 598 24.98 7.91 2.83
CA LYS A 598 26.31 7.38 3.17
C LYS A 598 27.38 8.45 3.36
N ASP A 599 27.17 9.66 2.84
CA ASP A 599 28.15 10.76 2.92
C ASP A 599 28.32 11.31 4.33
N LYS A 600 27.34 11.07 5.22
CA LYS A 600 27.35 11.56 6.59
C LYS A 600 27.10 10.44 7.59
N GLN A 601 28.19 9.78 7.98
CA GLN A 601 28.16 8.75 9.02
C GLN A 601 28.41 9.38 10.40
N GLU A 602 27.63 8.96 11.40
CA GLU A 602 27.81 9.29 12.81
C GLU A 602 28.60 8.19 13.51
N GLN A 603 29.47 8.58 14.47
CA GLN A 603 30.23 7.61 15.24
C GLN A 603 29.43 7.09 16.43
N LEU A 604 29.36 5.77 16.55
CA LEU A 604 28.84 5.09 17.72
C LEU A 604 29.92 4.95 18.79
N ARG A 605 29.57 5.21 20.03
CA ARG A 605 30.42 4.97 21.20
C ARG A 605 30.18 3.56 21.74
N VAL A 606 31.23 2.82 22.01
CA VAL A 606 31.16 1.57 22.75
C VAL A 606 31.12 1.93 24.22
N THR A 607 29.96 1.76 24.88
CA THR A 607 29.78 2.03 26.32
C THR A 607 30.08 0.80 27.14
N GLU A 608 29.90 -0.39 26.59
CA GLU A 608 30.27 -1.66 27.20
C GLU A 608 30.88 -2.55 26.10
N PRO A 609 32.17 -2.87 26.17
CA PRO A 609 32.83 -3.74 25.18
C PRO A 609 32.26 -5.15 25.19
N LEU A 610 32.36 -5.83 24.04
CA LEU A 610 31.92 -7.22 23.91
C LEU A 610 32.63 -8.12 24.93
N HIS A 611 31.82 -8.84 25.68
CA HIS A 611 32.30 -9.79 26.67
C HIS A 611 31.39 -11.02 26.73
N PHE A 612 31.92 -12.14 27.20
CA PHE A 612 31.16 -13.35 27.46
C PHE A 612 30.27 -13.18 28.68
N VAL A 613 29.00 -13.51 28.57
CA VAL A 613 28.02 -13.37 29.64
C VAL A 613 27.57 -14.72 30.16
N ASN A 614 27.29 -15.66 29.26
CA ASN A 614 26.64 -16.89 29.63
C ASN A 614 26.95 -18.03 28.62
N GLY A 615 26.86 -19.25 29.09
CA GLY A 615 27.03 -20.41 28.24
C GLY A 615 26.50 -21.70 28.88
N ASP A 616 26.13 -22.63 28.01
CA ASP A 616 25.80 -24.02 28.36
C ASP A 616 26.35 -24.98 27.31
N GLY A 617 25.95 -26.23 27.36
CA GLY A 617 26.39 -27.25 26.38
C GLY A 617 25.91 -27.02 24.93
N GLU A 618 25.04 -26.06 24.66
CA GLU A 618 24.51 -25.77 23.33
C GLU A 618 24.80 -24.35 22.85
N CYS A 619 24.83 -23.36 23.73
CA CYS A 619 24.91 -21.95 23.37
C CYS A 619 25.96 -21.19 24.19
N ALA A 620 26.71 -20.30 23.53
CA ALA A 620 27.54 -19.28 24.18
C ALA A 620 27.00 -17.90 23.80
N GLU A 621 26.80 -17.03 24.81
CA GLU A 621 26.24 -15.70 24.67
C GLU A 621 27.26 -14.60 25.02
N PHE A 622 27.38 -13.63 24.13
CA PHE A 622 28.23 -12.45 24.27
C PHE A 622 27.38 -11.20 24.18
N VAL A 623 27.75 -10.16 24.92
CA VAL A 623 27.01 -8.90 24.93
C VAL A 623 27.96 -7.72 24.77
N CYS A 624 27.52 -6.71 24.03
CA CYS A 624 28.09 -5.37 24.04
C CYS A 624 27.01 -4.31 23.99
N THR A 625 27.36 -3.09 24.37
CA THR A 625 26.46 -1.95 24.33
C THR A 625 27.10 -0.79 23.60
N LEU A 626 26.34 -0.24 22.62
CA LEU A 626 26.73 0.94 21.85
C LEU A 626 25.71 2.05 22.07
N ALA A 627 26.14 3.29 21.96
CA ALA A 627 25.26 4.43 22.12
C ALA A 627 25.61 5.58 21.17
N THR A 628 24.59 6.33 20.77
CA THR A 628 24.70 7.72 20.31
C THR A 628 24.55 8.66 21.54
N GLU A 629 24.22 9.92 21.31
CA GLU A 629 23.83 10.84 22.40
C GLU A 629 22.46 10.53 22.99
N LYS A 630 21.53 9.94 22.20
CA LYS A 630 20.12 9.80 22.56
C LYS A 630 19.64 8.35 22.58
N SER A 631 20.33 7.46 21.88
CA SER A 631 19.89 6.09 21.66
C SER A 631 20.91 5.07 22.12
N VAL A 632 20.43 3.89 22.53
CA VAL A 632 21.25 2.80 23.06
C VAL A 632 20.93 1.51 22.31
N TRP A 633 21.98 0.78 21.90
CA TRP A 633 21.91 -0.57 21.35
C TRP A 633 22.60 -1.56 22.28
N ARG A 634 21.84 -2.46 22.85
CA ARG A 634 22.40 -3.67 23.45
C ARG A 634 22.39 -4.78 22.41
N ARG A 635 23.56 -5.28 22.07
CA ARG A 635 23.74 -6.35 21.10
C ARG A 635 24.06 -7.65 21.82
N VAL A 636 23.29 -8.68 21.53
CA VAL A 636 23.48 -10.03 22.06
C VAL A 636 23.85 -10.95 20.91
N ILE A 637 25.03 -11.54 20.97
CA ILE A 637 25.56 -12.46 19.95
C ILE A 637 25.56 -13.87 20.54
N ARG A 638 24.91 -14.81 19.85
CA ARG A 638 24.82 -16.21 20.28
C ARG A 638 25.45 -17.11 19.23
N LEU A 639 26.33 -17.99 19.71
CA LEU A 639 27.00 -19.04 18.95
C LEU A 639 26.52 -20.39 19.45
N PHE A 640 26.36 -21.33 18.53
CA PHE A 640 25.76 -22.63 18.83
C PHE A 640 26.73 -23.80 18.56
N ALA A 641 26.68 -24.81 19.41
CA ALA A 641 27.48 -26.03 19.27
C ALA A 641 26.94 -26.95 18.15
N SER A 642 25.63 -26.93 17.93
CA SER A 642 24.98 -27.83 16.94
C SER A 642 24.57 -27.12 15.66
N SER A 643 24.83 -25.83 15.50
CA SER A 643 24.42 -25.03 14.33
C SER A 643 25.53 -24.12 13.83
N ARG A 644 25.61 -23.99 12.50
CA ARG A 644 26.46 -22.98 11.84
C ARG A 644 25.89 -21.56 11.97
N GLY A 645 24.65 -21.40 12.41
CA GLY A 645 23.98 -20.12 12.58
C GLY A 645 24.63 -19.27 13.67
N ILE A 646 24.82 -18.00 13.40
CA ILE A 646 25.21 -16.97 14.38
C ILE A 646 23.95 -16.10 14.58
N GLU A 647 23.42 -16.07 15.81
CA GLU A 647 22.29 -15.20 16.14
C GLU A 647 22.77 -13.87 16.67
N VAL A 648 22.31 -12.77 16.11
CA VAL A 648 22.57 -11.42 16.62
C VAL A 648 21.23 -10.75 16.93
N GLU A 649 20.99 -10.53 18.20
CA GLU A 649 19.80 -9.82 18.69
C GLU A 649 20.22 -8.37 19.04
N ASN A 650 19.55 -7.40 18.41
CA ASN A 650 19.73 -5.99 18.72
C ASN A 650 18.52 -5.50 19.52
N ILE A 651 18.73 -5.10 20.76
CA ILE A 651 17.73 -4.48 21.63
C ILE A 651 18.02 -2.99 21.61
N VAL A 652 17.10 -2.23 21.05
CA VAL A 652 17.32 -0.82 20.68
C VAL A 652 16.35 0.07 21.42
N ASP A 653 16.89 1.06 22.16
CA ASP A 653 16.13 2.21 22.62
C ASP A 653 16.43 3.37 21.67
N TRP A 654 15.49 3.61 20.72
CA TRP A 654 15.68 4.55 19.62
C TRP A 654 15.03 5.89 19.90
N ASN A 655 15.84 6.94 20.01
CA ASN A 655 15.38 8.30 20.28
C ASN A 655 15.94 9.34 19.27
N GLU A 656 16.32 8.87 18.08
CA GLU A 656 16.89 9.70 17.03
C GLU A 656 15.84 10.27 16.11
N LYS A 657 16.15 11.45 15.55
CA LYS A 657 15.44 12.03 14.42
C LYS A 657 16.41 12.17 13.24
N HIS A 658 15.92 11.93 12.03
CA HIS A 658 16.71 12.04 10.80
C HIS A 658 17.99 11.18 10.84
N ARG A 659 17.85 9.94 11.29
CA ARG A 659 18.93 8.95 11.33
C ARG A 659 18.48 7.62 10.74
N LEU A 660 19.43 6.97 10.07
CA LEU A 660 19.29 5.65 9.48
C LEU A 660 20.32 4.71 10.08
N ALA A 661 19.89 3.63 10.71
CA ALA A 661 20.75 2.58 11.21
C ALA A 661 20.86 1.45 10.20
N LYS A 662 22.07 1.00 9.92
CA LYS A 662 22.36 -0.16 9.05
C LYS A 662 23.38 -1.07 9.68
N VAL A 663 23.28 -2.38 9.37
CA VAL A 663 24.33 -3.37 9.68
C VAL A 663 24.99 -3.79 8.38
N GLU A 664 26.29 -3.64 8.31
CA GLU A 664 27.07 -3.96 7.11
C GLU A 664 27.78 -5.32 7.23
N PHE A 665 27.88 -6.02 6.10
CA PHE A 665 28.57 -7.31 5.96
C PHE A 665 29.49 -7.29 4.75
N GLY A 666 30.74 -6.96 4.95
CA GLY A 666 31.78 -6.97 3.92
C GLY A 666 32.34 -8.37 3.71
N CYS A 667 31.71 -9.15 2.82
CA CYS A 667 32.06 -10.54 2.58
C CYS A 667 33.24 -10.70 1.62
N ASN A 668 34.12 -11.68 1.90
CA ASN A 668 35.20 -12.12 0.99
C ASN A 668 34.61 -13.06 -0.07
N VAL A 669 33.70 -12.56 -0.86
CA VAL A 669 33.03 -13.27 -1.95
C VAL A 669 33.20 -12.45 -3.22
N LEU A 670 33.64 -13.09 -4.28
CA LEU A 670 33.67 -12.52 -5.61
C LEU A 670 32.56 -13.18 -6.43
N THR A 671 31.58 -12.38 -6.77
CA THR A 671 30.43 -12.82 -7.58
C THR A 671 29.99 -11.72 -8.54
N ARG A 672 29.40 -12.11 -9.65
CA ARG A 672 28.76 -11.19 -10.60
C ARG A 672 27.28 -11.05 -10.33
N GLU A 673 26.69 -11.99 -9.62
CA GLU A 673 25.25 -12.03 -9.36
C GLU A 673 24.98 -12.16 -7.86
N LEU A 674 23.96 -11.48 -7.39
CA LEU A 674 23.39 -11.61 -6.06
C LEU A 674 22.02 -12.28 -6.17
N LEU A 675 21.83 -13.36 -5.43
CA LEU A 675 20.50 -13.97 -5.28
C LEU A 675 19.79 -13.30 -4.13
N CYS A 676 18.69 -12.64 -4.44
CA CYS A 676 17.86 -11.95 -3.45
C CYS A 676 16.53 -12.70 -3.27
N ASP A 677 16.17 -12.94 -2.02
CA ASP A 677 14.84 -13.41 -1.66
C ASP A 677 13.80 -12.29 -1.89
N THR A 678 12.65 -12.64 -2.41
CA THR A 678 11.49 -11.78 -2.57
C THR A 678 10.28 -12.44 -1.93
N SER A 679 9.12 -11.80 -1.91
CA SER A 679 7.93 -12.30 -1.20
C SER A 679 7.56 -13.75 -1.53
N ALA A 680 7.91 -14.26 -2.72
CA ALA A 680 7.74 -15.67 -3.08
C ALA A 680 8.64 -16.08 -4.26
N GLY A 681 9.91 -15.90 -4.11
CA GLY A 681 10.85 -16.33 -5.15
C GLY A 681 12.24 -15.82 -4.89
N ILE A 682 13.14 -16.15 -5.82
CA ILE A 682 14.54 -15.69 -5.81
C ILE A 682 14.76 -14.91 -7.09
N ILE A 683 15.20 -13.68 -6.96
CA ILE A 683 15.60 -12.85 -8.09
C ILE A 683 17.13 -12.71 -8.14
N ARG A 684 17.65 -12.62 -9.34
CA ARG A 684 19.07 -12.34 -9.59
C ARG A 684 19.25 -10.84 -9.80
N ARG A 685 20.25 -10.29 -9.13
CA ARG A 685 20.67 -8.88 -9.31
C ARG A 685 22.15 -8.85 -9.64
N GLU A 686 22.54 -7.96 -10.56
CA GLU A 686 23.93 -7.71 -10.94
C GLU A 686 24.62 -6.70 -10.01
#